data_bdf7e3334a1ce0a932ad6421a03bbfb1
#
_entry.id   bdf7e3334a1ce0a932ad6421a03bbfb1
#
_cell.length_a   1.000
_cell.length_b   1.000
_cell.length_c   1.000
_cell.angle_alpha   90.00
_cell.angle_beta   90.00
_cell.angle_gamma   90.00
#
_symmetry.space_group_name_H-M   'P 1'
#
loop_
_entity.id
_entity.type
_entity.pdbx_description
1 polymer ?
#
loop_
_entity_poly.entity_id
_entity_poly.type
_entity_poly.pdbx_seq_one_letter_code
_entity_poly.pdbx_strand_id
1 'polypeptide(L)'
;MEGPEIKAVEAVIDNGSFGKRTLRFETGRLAQQADGAVAVYLDDDSMILSTTTAGSSPKENYDFFPLTVDVEEKMYAAGKIPGSFFRREGRPSSEAILACRIIDRPLRPLFPHTLRNEVQVVETVLAVNPDDAYDVVALNAASASTMISGLPFEGPVSGVRLALIDGQWVAFPRWSERERAVFEIVVAGRVVENGDVAIAMIEAGAGKNAWHLIYDEGQTKPDEEVVAGGLEAAKPFIKVICEAQAELKKIAAKETKEFQLFPEYTEDLYNRIDEIAHADLDEALSIAEKLPRQDRIHEIKEGVKATLAGEFTDMEDAEKDKEIGNAFKELQRQIVRRRILTQDYRIDGRGLRDIRTLSAEVDIVPRVHGSALFQRGETQILGVTTLNMLKMEQQIDALSGPQSKRYMHNYEMPPYSTGETGRVGSPKRREIGHGALAEKALVPVLPSREEFPYAIRQVSEAIGSNGSTSMGSVCASTLSLLAAGVPLKAPVAGIAMGLVSGDVDGQHIYKTLTDILGAEDAFGDMDFKVAGTSEFITALQLDTKLDGIPADILASALQQAKEARTTILEVINECIDGPAEMSPYAPRIITTTVPVDKIGEVIGPKGKMINQIQEDTGAEIAIEDDGTVYISSEGGEAAEKAKEIIDQIANPHVPEAGETYNGKVVKTTSFGAFVNLTPGTDGLLHISQIRNLANGERIDAVEDVLKEGDTVEVVVQGVDDRGKISLAIPGFEDQESSAPRRDRGDRDDRRGGRGRRDDRRRSDDRDDRDYDDRPRRRRSDRDDDRDYDDRPRRRRSDRDDRDYDRDDRRSSRSDRDDRDYDDRPRRRRSDRDDRDYDRDDRRSDRRRGSRRDDRNPRYAADENYDEYRADREERSERPRRRVRRDFDPFED
;
A
#
# COMPACT_ATOMS: atom_id res chain seq x y z
N MET A 1 -30.52 -16.19 37.02
CA MET A 1 -29.27 -16.67 36.42
C MET A 1 -28.23 -15.63 36.72
N GLU A 2 -27.21 -15.99 37.48
CA GLU A 2 -26.04 -15.19 37.64
C GLU A 2 -25.38 -15.05 36.25
N GLY A 3 -24.95 -13.84 35.90
CA GLY A 3 -24.23 -13.59 34.63
C GLY A 3 -22.85 -14.29 34.61
N PRO A 4 -22.14 -14.30 33.49
CA PRO A 4 -20.79 -14.87 33.44
C PRO A 4 -19.87 -14.16 34.43
N GLU A 5 -18.98 -14.90 35.09
CA GLU A 5 -17.93 -14.35 35.95
C GLU A 5 -16.92 -13.63 35.06
N ILE A 6 -16.84 -12.32 35.20
CA ILE A 6 -15.92 -11.47 34.46
C ILE A 6 -14.64 -11.26 35.27
N LYS A 7 -13.49 -11.51 34.68
CA LYS A 7 -12.16 -11.29 35.25
C LYS A 7 -11.42 -10.29 34.39
N ALA A 8 -10.76 -9.31 35.02
CA ALA A 8 -10.03 -8.29 34.32
C ALA A 8 -8.73 -7.92 35.04
N VAL A 9 -7.74 -7.49 34.32
CA VAL A 9 -6.47 -6.92 34.77
C VAL A 9 -6.11 -5.73 33.87
N GLU A 10 -5.28 -4.84 34.43
CA GLU A 10 -4.88 -3.62 33.71
C GLU A 10 -3.37 -3.46 33.68
N ALA A 11 -2.85 -2.94 32.56
CA ALA A 11 -1.49 -2.46 32.40
C ALA A 11 -1.52 -0.96 32.14
N VAL A 12 -0.90 -0.17 33.02
CA VAL A 12 -0.84 1.28 32.85
C VAL A 12 0.50 1.68 32.27
N ILE A 13 0.46 2.31 31.11
CA ILE A 13 1.60 2.81 30.37
C ILE A 13 1.74 4.30 30.66
N ASP A 14 2.84 4.71 31.28
CA ASP A 14 3.10 6.09 31.65
C ASP A 14 4.12 6.71 30.70
N ASN A 15 3.66 7.62 29.84
CA ASN A 15 4.46 8.36 28.87
C ASN A 15 4.95 9.72 29.41
N GLY A 16 4.92 9.95 30.74
CA GLY A 16 5.36 11.20 31.30
C GLY A 16 4.53 12.41 30.84
N SER A 17 5.17 13.31 30.10
CA SER A 17 4.54 14.51 29.52
C SER A 17 3.44 14.23 28.49
N PHE A 18 3.46 13.07 27.83
CA PHE A 18 2.45 12.63 26.86
C PHE A 18 1.25 11.91 27.50
N GLY A 19 1.22 11.84 28.84
CA GLY A 19 0.10 11.27 29.58
C GLY A 19 0.19 9.75 29.75
N LYS A 20 -0.95 9.13 30.05
CA LYS A 20 -1.03 7.68 30.30
C LYS A 20 -1.95 7.03 29.32
N ARG A 21 -1.62 5.77 28.99
CA ARG A 21 -2.48 4.86 28.24
C ARG A 21 -2.74 3.63 29.10
N THR A 22 -3.90 3.01 28.96
CA THR A 22 -4.27 1.83 29.76
C THR A 22 -4.70 0.69 28.84
N LEU A 23 -4.07 -0.46 28.98
CA LEU A 23 -4.52 -1.71 28.40
C LEU A 23 -5.28 -2.50 29.46
N ARG A 24 -6.57 -2.76 29.21
CA ARG A 24 -7.42 -3.60 30.10
C ARG A 24 -7.75 -4.91 29.41
N PHE A 25 -7.34 -6.00 30.01
CA PHE A 25 -7.57 -7.38 29.56
C PHE A 25 -8.77 -7.96 30.31
N GLU A 26 -9.85 -8.31 29.60
CA GLU A 26 -11.08 -8.83 30.18
C GLU A 26 -11.42 -10.20 29.58
N THR A 27 -11.79 -11.17 30.41
CA THR A 27 -12.25 -12.50 29.98
C THR A 27 -13.51 -12.95 30.68
N GLY A 28 -14.18 -13.99 30.14
CA GLY A 28 -15.38 -14.61 30.71
C GLY A 28 -16.70 -14.16 30.09
N ARG A 29 -16.74 -12.97 29.44
CA ARG A 29 -17.98 -12.42 28.87
C ARG A 29 -18.27 -12.90 27.44
N LEU A 30 -17.25 -12.88 26.56
CA LEU A 30 -17.39 -13.12 25.13
C LEU A 30 -16.73 -14.44 24.73
N ALA A 31 -17.14 -15.00 23.60
CA ALA A 31 -16.55 -16.17 22.94
C ALA A 31 -16.27 -17.37 23.87
N GLN A 32 -17.23 -17.72 24.75
CA GLN A 32 -17.07 -18.71 25.81
C GLN A 32 -16.81 -20.15 25.34
N GLN A 33 -16.96 -20.42 24.04
CA GLN A 33 -16.67 -21.74 23.44
C GLN A 33 -15.22 -21.85 22.94
N ALA A 34 -14.49 -20.75 22.80
CA ALA A 34 -13.08 -20.78 22.42
C ALA A 34 -12.23 -21.40 23.57
N ASP A 35 -11.10 -21.96 23.23
CA ASP A 35 -10.13 -22.43 24.22
C ASP A 35 -9.65 -21.27 25.07
N GLY A 36 -9.27 -20.15 24.48
CA GLY A 36 -9.00 -18.88 25.15
C GLY A 36 -9.75 -17.74 24.50
N ALA A 37 -10.28 -16.79 25.27
CA ALA A 37 -10.93 -15.60 24.76
C ALA A 37 -10.68 -14.40 25.68
N VAL A 38 -10.13 -13.33 25.14
CA VAL A 38 -9.83 -12.08 25.87
C VAL A 38 -10.29 -10.89 25.04
N ALA A 39 -11.01 -9.98 25.66
CA ALA A 39 -11.28 -8.66 25.11
C ALA A 39 -10.25 -7.69 25.67
N VAL A 40 -9.50 -7.04 24.80
CA VAL A 40 -8.51 -6.02 25.21
C VAL A 40 -9.00 -4.64 24.81
N TYR A 41 -8.98 -3.74 25.77
CA TYR A 41 -9.35 -2.35 25.58
C TYR A 41 -8.09 -1.48 25.64
N LEU A 42 -7.96 -0.56 24.73
CA LEU A 42 -7.00 0.54 24.83
C LEU A 42 -7.78 1.78 25.26
N ASP A 43 -7.50 2.22 26.47
CA ASP A 43 -8.32 3.18 27.19
C ASP A 43 -9.80 2.68 27.22
N ASP A 44 -10.78 3.53 26.98
CA ASP A 44 -12.20 3.11 26.94
C ASP A 44 -12.80 3.13 25.51
N ASP A 45 -12.00 3.49 24.51
CA ASP A 45 -12.48 3.81 23.15
C ASP A 45 -12.21 2.71 22.12
N SER A 46 -11.18 1.89 22.33
CA SER A 46 -10.83 0.81 21.41
C SER A 46 -11.00 -0.55 22.08
N MET A 47 -11.50 -1.55 21.34
CA MET A 47 -11.76 -2.89 21.83
C MET A 47 -11.47 -3.94 20.77
N ILE A 48 -10.61 -4.91 21.09
CA ILE A 48 -10.31 -6.07 20.27
C ILE A 48 -10.69 -7.34 21.03
N LEU A 49 -11.43 -8.23 20.38
CA LEU A 49 -11.71 -9.57 20.87
C LEU A 49 -10.74 -10.56 20.23
N SER A 50 -9.84 -11.12 21.03
CA SER A 50 -8.98 -12.21 20.63
C SER A 50 -9.54 -13.54 21.07
N THR A 51 -9.51 -14.50 20.14
CA THR A 51 -9.91 -15.90 20.42
C THR A 51 -8.82 -16.85 19.95
N THR A 52 -8.46 -17.81 20.79
CA THR A 52 -7.55 -18.90 20.47
C THR A 52 -8.28 -20.22 20.55
N THR A 53 -8.17 -21.03 19.51
CA THR A 53 -8.78 -22.36 19.42
C THR A 53 -7.78 -23.36 18.83
N ALA A 54 -7.84 -24.62 19.29
CA ALA A 54 -7.01 -25.70 18.75
C ALA A 54 -7.87 -26.85 18.22
N GLY A 55 -7.43 -27.45 17.12
CA GLY A 55 -8.02 -28.67 16.58
C GLY A 55 -7.86 -29.84 17.55
N SER A 56 -8.87 -30.68 17.65
CA SER A 56 -8.91 -31.83 18.57
C SER A 56 -7.98 -32.99 18.19
N SER A 57 -7.50 -33.02 16.94
CA SER A 57 -6.61 -34.06 16.42
C SER A 57 -5.44 -33.45 15.64
N PRO A 58 -4.26 -34.08 15.69
CA PRO A 58 -3.10 -33.62 14.95
C PRO A 58 -3.29 -33.76 13.44
N LYS A 59 -2.62 -32.91 12.67
CA LYS A 59 -2.49 -32.98 11.21
C LYS A 59 -1.21 -33.75 10.87
N GLU A 60 -1.23 -35.07 10.92
CA GLU A 60 -0.07 -35.96 10.78
C GLU A 60 0.70 -35.76 9.46
N ASN A 61 0.01 -35.28 8.40
CA ASN A 61 0.63 -34.97 7.11
C ASN A 61 1.46 -33.67 7.09
N TYR A 62 1.39 -32.86 8.16
CA TYR A 62 2.17 -31.63 8.24
C TYR A 62 3.54 -31.90 8.89
N ASP A 63 4.56 -31.27 8.35
CA ASP A 63 5.91 -31.33 8.86
C ASP A 63 6.32 -30.04 9.62
N PHE A 64 5.32 -29.21 9.97
CA PHE A 64 5.49 -27.95 10.68
C PHE A 64 4.32 -27.73 11.65
N PHE A 65 4.48 -26.76 12.54
CA PHE A 65 3.41 -26.31 13.43
C PHE A 65 2.37 -25.47 12.68
N PRO A 66 1.09 -25.93 12.58
CA PRO A 66 0.05 -25.25 11.81
C PRO A 66 -0.65 -24.16 12.63
N LEU A 67 0.01 -23.01 12.81
CA LEU A 67 -0.56 -21.80 13.40
C LEU A 67 -1.17 -20.93 12.29
N THR A 68 -2.40 -20.49 12.49
CA THR A 68 -3.07 -19.48 11.64
C THR A 68 -3.45 -18.28 12.50
N VAL A 69 -3.07 -17.09 12.09
CA VAL A 69 -3.49 -15.83 12.70
C VAL A 69 -4.31 -15.05 11.68
N ASP A 70 -5.52 -14.66 12.05
CA ASP A 70 -6.43 -13.88 11.24
C ASP A 70 -6.87 -12.62 11.98
N VAL A 71 -6.92 -11.51 11.26
CA VAL A 71 -7.43 -10.23 11.77
C VAL A 71 -8.66 -9.85 10.98
N GLU A 72 -9.76 -9.68 11.67
CA GLU A 72 -11.07 -9.33 11.14
C GLU A 72 -11.38 -7.86 11.44
N GLU A 73 -11.19 -7.02 10.44
CA GLU A 73 -11.58 -5.61 10.49
C GLU A 73 -13.08 -5.48 10.26
N LYS A 74 -13.81 -5.02 11.27
CA LYS A 74 -15.24 -4.76 11.15
C LYS A 74 -15.48 -3.27 10.98
N MET A 75 -15.99 -2.84 9.83
CA MET A 75 -16.21 -1.42 9.52
C MET A 75 -17.11 -0.72 10.54
N TYR A 76 -18.01 -1.45 11.19
CA TYR A 76 -18.83 -0.91 12.29
C TYR A 76 -17.98 -0.48 13.51
N ALA A 77 -16.76 -1.03 13.68
CA ALA A 77 -15.85 -0.63 14.75
C ALA A 77 -15.48 0.86 14.68
N ALA A 78 -15.46 1.43 13.47
CA ALA A 78 -15.24 2.86 13.22
C ALA A 78 -16.56 3.59 12.83
N GLY A 79 -17.71 2.99 13.05
CA GLY A 79 -19.03 3.57 12.69
C GLY A 79 -19.25 3.65 11.18
N LYS A 80 -18.52 2.88 10.37
CA LYS A 80 -18.55 2.90 8.90
C LYS A 80 -19.39 1.74 8.34
N ILE A 81 -19.95 1.94 7.14
CA ILE A 81 -20.50 0.87 6.30
C ILE A 81 -19.46 0.60 5.20
N PRO A 82 -19.12 -0.68 4.91
CA PRO A 82 -18.14 -1.01 3.87
C PRO A 82 -18.40 -0.32 2.54
N GLY A 83 -17.37 0.28 1.93
CA GLY A 83 -17.45 1.04 0.69
C GLY A 83 -17.77 0.21 -0.56
N SER A 84 -17.56 -1.12 -0.52
CA SER A 84 -17.80 -2.02 -1.64
C SER A 84 -19.28 -2.08 -2.06
N PHE A 85 -19.54 -2.51 -3.30
CA PHE A 85 -20.90 -2.65 -3.84
C PHE A 85 -21.82 -3.48 -2.93
N PHE A 86 -21.31 -4.57 -2.35
CA PHE A 86 -22.10 -5.47 -1.49
C PHE A 86 -22.29 -4.95 -0.06
N ARG A 87 -21.66 -3.82 0.30
CA ARG A 87 -21.73 -3.26 1.66
C ARG A 87 -21.38 -4.28 2.76
N ARG A 88 -20.42 -5.11 2.47
CA ARG A 88 -19.92 -6.17 3.34
C ARG A 88 -18.40 -6.23 3.26
N GLU A 89 -17.76 -6.55 4.38
CA GLU A 89 -16.34 -6.86 4.43
C GLU A 89 -16.02 -8.03 3.48
N GLY A 90 -14.93 -7.91 2.76
CA GLY A 90 -14.47 -8.88 1.78
C GLY A 90 -13.18 -9.58 2.21
N ARG A 91 -12.14 -9.48 1.36
CA ARG A 91 -10.80 -9.96 1.70
C ARG A 91 -10.18 -9.05 2.76
N PRO A 92 -9.31 -9.61 3.64
CA PRO A 92 -8.54 -8.79 4.58
C PRO A 92 -7.80 -7.66 3.87
N SER A 93 -7.74 -6.50 4.50
CA SER A 93 -6.95 -5.37 4.01
C SER A 93 -5.44 -5.68 4.10
N SER A 94 -4.61 -4.88 3.44
CA SER A 94 -3.15 -4.99 3.62
C SER A 94 -2.75 -4.74 5.08
N GLU A 95 -3.42 -3.83 5.77
CA GLU A 95 -3.19 -3.51 7.18
C GLU A 95 -3.52 -4.71 8.08
N ALA A 96 -4.65 -5.37 7.86
CA ALA A 96 -5.02 -6.60 8.58
C ALA A 96 -3.98 -7.71 8.36
N ILE A 97 -3.48 -7.87 7.12
CA ILE A 97 -2.43 -8.85 6.81
C ILE A 97 -1.10 -8.51 7.50
N LEU A 98 -0.73 -7.21 7.54
CA LEU A 98 0.46 -6.77 8.26
C LEU A 98 0.31 -6.99 9.77
N ALA A 99 -0.86 -6.71 10.34
CA ALA A 99 -1.17 -7.00 11.74
C ALA A 99 -1.07 -8.52 12.04
N CYS A 100 -1.60 -9.40 11.16
CA CYS A 100 -1.41 -10.85 11.29
C CYS A 100 0.08 -11.22 11.39
N ARG A 101 0.94 -10.57 10.58
CA ARG A 101 2.38 -10.85 10.57
C ARG A 101 3.08 -10.36 11.85
N ILE A 102 2.68 -9.20 12.37
CA ILE A 102 3.18 -8.67 13.67
C ILE A 102 2.83 -9.62 14.81
N ILE A 103 1.68 -10.28 14.75
CA ILE A 103 1.19 -11.22 15.77
C ILE A 103 1.86 -12.59 15.61
N ASP A 104 1.87 -13.18 14.42
CA ASP A 104 2.36 -14.55 14.16
C ASP A 104 3.85 -14.70 14.52
N ARG A 105 4.67 -13.70 14.16
CA ARG A 105 6.13 -13.78 14.32
C ARG A 105 6.59 -13.96 15.76
N PRO A 106 6.14 -13.21 16.77
CA PRO A 106 6.53 -13.41 18.16
C PRO A 106 5.75 -14.52 18.88
N LEU A 107 4.56 -14.93 18.38
CA LEU A 107 3.79 -16.01 19.01
C LEU A 107 4.30 -17.39 18.61
N ARG A 108 4.61 -17.61 17.34
CA ARG A 108 4.96 -18.93 16.78
C ARG A 108 6.13 -19.61 17.48
N PRO A 109 7.26 -18.95 17.80
CA PRO A 109 8.38 -19.58 18.46
C PRO A 109 8.08 -20.07 19.88
N LEU A 110 7.03 -19.57 20.53
CA LEU A 110 6.65 -19.90 21.90
C LEU A 110 5.76 -21.16 22.00
N PHE A 111 5.48 -21.83 20.87
CA PHE A 111 4.86 -23.15 20.84
C PHE A 111 5.90 -24.21 20.50
N PRO A 112 5.73 -25.47 20.99
CA PRO A 112 6.56 -26.57 20.55
C PRO A 112 6.52 -26.73 19.03
N HIS A 113 7.65 -26.66 18.35
CA HIS A 113 7.74 -26.84 16.88
C HIS A 113 7.25 -28.22 16.40
N THR A 114 7.21 -29.19 17.31
CA THR A 114 6.72 -30.56 17.11
C THR A 114 5.21 -30.71 17.29
N LEU A 115 4.49 -29.65 17.69
CA LEU A 115 3.03 -29.67 17.77
C LEU A 115 2.42 -29.72 16.36
N ARG A 116 1.48 -30.64 16.15
CA ARG A 116 0.79 -30.84 14.85
C ARG A 116 -0.72 -30.55 14.90
N ASN A 117 -1.24 -30.20 16.06
CA ASN A 117 -2.62 -29.70 16.15
C ASN A 117 -2.70 -28.31 15.53
N GLU A 118 -3.70 -28.11 14.70
CA GLU A 118 -3.98 -26.77 14.11
C GLU A 118 -4.38 -25.83 15.25
N VAL A 119 -3.70 -24.68 15.32
CA VAL A 119 -4.04 -23.59 16.25
C VAL A 119 -4.46 -22.37 15.42
N GLN A 120 -5.60 -21.81 15.77
CA GLN A 120 -6.10 -20.57 15.13
C GLN A 120 -6.28 -19.49 16.18
N VAL A 121 -5.71 -18.32 15.89
CA VAL A 121 -5.89 -17.08 16.66
C VAL A 121 -6.63 -16.10 15.77
N VAL A 122 -7.79 -15.61 16.24
CA VAL A 122 -8.62 -14.66 15.48
C VAL A 122 -8.79 -13.39 16.31
N GLU A 123 -8.34 -12.30 15.73
CA GLU A 123 -8.48 -10.96 16.28
C GLU A 123 -9.65 -10.24 15.61
N THR A 124 -10.70 -9.95 16.35
CA THR A 124 -11.85 -9.20 15.85
C THR A 124 -11.83 -7.78 16.39
N VAL A 125 -11.64 -6.79 15.53
CA VAL A 125 -11.68 -5.38 15.90
C VAL A 125 -13.15 -4.97 16.08
N LEU A 126 -13.58 -4.80 17.33
CA LEU A 126 -14.98 -4.51 17.69
C LEU A 126 -15.27 -3.01 17.86
N ALA A 127 -14.26 -2.25 18.30
CA ALA A 127 -14.28 -0.80 18.39
C ALA A 127 -12.87 -0.25 18.19
N VAL A 128 -12.74 0.87 17.50
CA VAL A 128 -11.46 1.55 17.31
C VAL A 128 -11.67 3.06 17.32
N ASN A 129 -10.89 3.75 18.13
CA ASN A 129 -10.75 5.19 18.02
C ASN A 129 -10.02 5.51 16.70
N PRO A 130 -10.56 6.37 15.83
CA PRO A 130 -9.93 6.69 14.55
C PRO A 130 -8.49 7.23 14.66
N ASP A 131 -8.12 7.74 15.84
CA ASP A 131 -6.77 8.26 16.14
C ASP A 131 -5.83 7.20 16.75
N ASP A 132 -6.28 5.94 16.95
CA ASP A 132 -5.47 4.86 17.50
C ASP A 132 -5.13 3.80 16.45
N ALA A 133 -3.95 3.17 16.58
CA ALA A 133 -3.57 1.97 15.85
C ALA A 133 -3.95 0.73 16.66
N TYR A 134 -4.52 -0.28 16.02
CA TYR A 134 -5.02 -1.49 16.67
C TYR A 134 -4.02 -2.66 16.66
N ASP A 135 -3.02 -2.68 15.78
CA ASP A 135 -2.15 -3.81 15.48
C ASP A 135 -1.40 -4.36 16.70
N VAL A 136 -0.80 -3.47 17.51
CA VAL A 136 -0.07 -3.85 18.73
C VAL A 136 -1.02 -4.23 19.87
N VAL A 137 -2.21 -3.65 19.91
CA VAL A 137 -3.26 -4.05 20.85
C VAL A 137 -3.72 -5.47 20.54
N ALA A 138 -3.87 -5.80 19.24
CA ALA A 138 -4.20 -7.14 18.75
C ALA A 138 -3.11 -8.17 19.10
N LEU A 139 -1.82 -7.81 18.98
CA LEU A 139 -0.73 -8.69 19.41
C LEU A 139 -0.82 -9.03 20.89
N ASN A 140 -1.05 -8.03 21.75
CA ASN A 140 -1.20 -8.25 23.19
C ASN A 140 -2.46 -9.05 23.52
N ALA A 141 -3.54 -8.89 22.75
CA ALA A 141 -4.76 -9.66 22.87
C ALA A 141 -4.56 -11.13 22.50
N ALA A 142 -3.85 -11.39 21.38
CA ALA A 142 -3.49 -12.73 20.91
C ALA A 142 -2.66 -13.49 21.94
N SER A 143 -1.64 -12.85 22.51
CA SER A 143 -0.84 -13.44 23.57
C SER A 143 -1.70 -13.77 24.81
N ALA A 144 -2.53 -12.84 25.27
CA ALA A 144 -3.36 -13.02 26.44
C ALA A 144 -4.40 -14.15 26.26
N SER A 145 -5.09 -14.23 25.11
CA SER A 145 -6.05 -15.30 24.81
C SER A 145 -5.38 -16.67 24.74
N THR A 146 -4.17 -16.72 24.15
CA THR A 146 -3.36 -17.94 24.08
C THR A 146 -2.89 -18.36 25.45
N MET A 147 -2.46 -17.44 26.33
CA MET A 147 -2.01 -17.70 27.69
C MET A 147 -3.06 -18.39 28.57
N ILE A 148 -4.35 -18.09 28.35
CA ILE A 148 -5.43 -18.65 29.18
C ILE A 148 -6.13 -19.86 28.53
N SER A 149 -5.72 -20.26 27.31
CA SER A 149 -6.38 -21.31 26.52
C SER A 149 -6.14 -22.73 27.02
N GLY A 150 -5.07 -22.97 27.79
CA GLY A 150 -4.63 -24.30 28.17
C GLY A 150 -3.79 -25.00 27.07
N LEU A 151 -3.33 -24.28 26.07
CA LEU A 151 -2.36 -24.77 25.07
C LEU A 151 -0.92 -24.75 25.61
N PRO A 152 0.00 -25.56 25.05
CA PRO A 152 1.41 -25.57 25.42
C PRO A 152 2.09 -24.31 24.84
N PHE A 153 1.92 -23.18 25.50
CA PHE A 153 2.41 -21.87 25.10
C PHE A 153 3.31 -21.28 26.18
N GLU A 154 4.54 -20.96 25.83
CA GLU A 154 5.59 -20.49 26.75
C GLU A 154 5.61 -18.95 26.93
N GLY A 155 4.52 -18.26 26.58
CA GLY A 155 4.36 -16.83 26.81
C GLY A 155 4.27 -16.44 28.31
N PRO A 156 4.00 -15.15 28.61
CA PRO A 156 3.49 -14.14 27.69
C PRO A 156 4.55 -13.52 26.78
N VAL A 157 4.11 -13.08 25.62
CA VAL A 157 4.84 -12.13 24.79
C VAL A 157 4.00 -10.84 24.68
N SER A 158 4.64 -9.68 24.73
CA SER A 158 3.98 -8.40 24.65
C SER A 158 4.63 -7.52 23.63
N GLY A 159 3.83 -6.67 22.98
CA GLY A 159 4.30 -5.70 22.03
C GLY A 159 3.98 -4.27 22.45
N VAL A 160 4.84 -3.35 22.04
CA VAL A 160 4.65 -1.92 22.18
C VAL A 160 5.03 -1.21 20.89
N ARG A 161 4.23 -0.23 20.49
CA ARG A 161 4.63 0.75 19.46
C ARG A 161 5.18 1.96 20.18
N LEU A 162 6.40 2.37 19.82
CA LEU A 162 7.01 3.62 20.28
C LEU A 162 7.14 4.57 19.08
N ALA A 163 6.96 5.86 19.33
CA ALA A 163 7.30 6.94 18.41
C ALA A 163 8.31 7.88 19.05
N LEU A 164 9.34 8.26 18.31
CA LEU A 164 10.31 9.27 18.75
C LEU A 164 9.78 10.65 18.39
N ILE A 165 9.26 11.37 19.39
CA ILE A 165 8.62 12.66 19.25
C ILE A 165 9.34 13.67 20.18
N ASP A 166 9.86 14.75 19.61
CA ASP A 166 10.59 15.80 20.35
C ASP A 166 11.70 15.23 21.26
N GLY A 167 12.39 14.17 20.79
CA GLY A 167 13.45 13.50 21.53
C GLY A 167 12.99 12.52 22.62
N GLN A 168 11.68 12.27 22.79
CA GLN A 168 11.12 11.32 23.73
C GLN A 168 10.50 10.11 23.01
N TRP A 169 10.74 8.90 23.51
CA TRP A 169 10.03 7.70 23.09
C TRP A 169 8.66 7.61 23.76
N VAL A 170 7.59 7.66 22.96
CA VAL A 170 6.18 7.67 23.38
C VAL A 170 5.53 6.34 23.02
N ALA A 171 5.00 5.62 24.01
CA ALA A 171 4.34 4.32 23.83
C ALA A 171 2.86 4.47 23.49
N PHE A 172 2.37 3.64 22.55
CA PHE A 172 1.01 3.69 22.01
C PHE A 172 0.61 5.09 21.50
N PRO A 173 1.45 5.71 20.63
CA PRO A 173 1.18 7.04 20.11
C PRO A 173 -0.08 7.05 19.25
N ARG A 174 -0.80 8.15 19.29
CA ARG A 174 -1.95 8.41 18.41
C ARG A 174 -1.49 8.74 16.98
N TRP A 175 -2.34 8.55 16.00
CA TRP A 175 -2.03 8.93 14.62
C TRP A 175 -1.67 10.41 14.47
N SER A 176 -2.40 11.30 15.18
CA SER A 176 -2.11 12.74 15.24
C SER A 176 -0.74 13.06 15.84
N GLU A 177 -0.25 12.28 16.78
CA GLU A 177 1.07 12.43 17.39
C GLU A 177 2.17 11.89 16.47
N ARG A 178 1.89 10.80 15.74
CA ARG A 178 2.82 10.14 14.80
C ARG A 178 3.24 11.03 13.64
N GLU A 179 2.45 12.04 13.28
CA GLU A 179 2.85 13.02 12.26
C GLU A 179 4.08 13.84 12.64
N ARG A 180 4.36 13.95 13.94
CA ARG A 180 5.55 14.61 14.53
C ARG A 180 6.67 13.63 14.86
N ALA A 181 6.50 12.35 14.59
CA ALA A 181 7.51 11.34 14.87
C ALA A 181 8.58 11.30 13.79
N VAL A 182 9.84 11.39 14.18
CA VAL A 182 10.97 11.17 13.27
C VAL A 182 11.17 9.67 13.00
N PHE A 183 10.80 8.81 13.97
CA PHE A 183 10.94 7.37 13.86
C PHE A 183 9.88 6.65 14.67
N GLU A 184 9.43 5.50 14.19
CA GLU A 184 8.50 4.63 14.89
C GLU A 184 9.08 3.22 14.95
N ILE A 185 8.88 2.55 16.09
CA ILE A 185 9.31 1.19 16.29
C ILE A 185 8.25 0.37 17.02
N VAL A 186 7.88 -0.75 16.46
CA VAL A 186 7.12 -1.82 17.12
C VAL A 186 8.12 -2.85 17.61
N VAL A 187 8.13 -3.08 18.90
CA VAL A 187 8.99 -4.09 19.55
C VAL A 187 8.11 -5.09 20.27
N ALA A 188 8.30 -6.39 20.00
CA ALA A 188 7.72 -7.45 20.79
C ALA A 188 8.82 -8.23 21.52
N GLY A 189 8.52 -8.63 22.74
CA GLY A 189 9.47 -9.36 23.58
C GLY A 189 8.79 -10.03 24.77
N ARG A 190 9.56 -10.76 25.53
CA ARG A 190 9.14 -11.46 26.75
C ARG A 190 10.12 -11.23 27.88
N VAL A 191 9.63 -11.33 29.11
CA VAL A 191 10.48 -11.30 30.28
C VAL A 191 11.19 -12.65 30.44
N VAL A 192 12.52 -12.63 30.51
CA VAL A 192 13.37 -13.80 30.72
C VAL A 192 13.69 -13.99 32.21
N GLU A 193 14.29 -15.14 32.57
CA GLU A 193 14.52 -15.54 33.96
C GLU A 193 15.31 -14.51 34.80
N ASN A 194 16.24 -13.78 34.21
CA ASN A 194 17.01 -12.72 34.90
C ASN A 194 16.19 -11.41 35.12
N GLY A 195 14.93 -11.37 34.65
CA GLY A 195 14.04 -10.22 34.79
C GLY A 195 14.22 -9.13 33.73
N ASP A 196 15.12 -9.31 32.76
CA ASP A 196 15.25 -8.46 31.56
C ASP A 196 14.21 -8.87 30.50
N VAL A 197 14.10 -8.08 29.43
CA VAL A 197 13.25 -8.36 28.30
C VAL A 197 14.09 -8.80 27.10
N ALA A 198 13.85 -10.02 26.63
CA ALA A 198 14.40 -10.52 25.40
C ALA A 198 13.53 -10.10 24.21
N ILE A 199 14.15 -9.49 23.19
CA ILE A 199 13.46 -8.98 22.01
C ILE A 199 13.25 -10.11 21.02
N ALA A 200 11.98 -10.34 20.63
CA ALA A 200 11.57 -11.42 19.73
C ALA A 200 11.20 -10.92 18.34
N MET A 201 10.76 -9.66 18.17
CA MET A 201 10.34 -9.10 16.88
C MET A 201 10.52 -7.58 16.88
N ILE A 202 10.91 -7.03 15.75
CA ILE A 202 10.97 -5.60 15.51
C ILE A 202 10.34 -5.29 14.13
N GLU A 203 9.55 -4.22 14.08
CA GLU A 203 9.09 -3.53 12.88
C GLU A 203 9.28 -2.04 13.07
N ALA A 204 10.12 -1.39 12.28
CA ALA A 204 10.43 0.01 12.49
C ALA A 204 10.56 0.80 11.18
N GLY A 205 10.47 2.11 11.27
CA GLY A 205 10.76 3.00 10.15
C GLY A 205 10.66 4.47 10.50
N ALA A 206 11.30 5.30 9.69
CA ALA A 206 11.21 6.74 9.80
C ALA A 206 9.81 7.22 9.37
N GLY A 207 9.32 8.25 10.04
CA GLY A 207 8.04 8.88 9.73
C GLY A 207 8.01 9.49 8.32
N LYS A 208 6.82 9.65 7.75
CA LYS A 208 6.68 10.28 6.40
C LYS A 208 7.28 11.70 6.35
N ASN A 209 7.23 12.41 7.46
CA ASN A 209 7.72 13.78 7.59
C ASN A 209 9.16 13.84 8.17
N ALA A 210 9.82 12.68 8.36
CA ALA A 210 11.11 12.60 9.04
C ALA A 210 12.17 13.51 8.41
N TRP A 211 12.22 13.62 7.08
CA TRP A 211 13.16 14.50 6.42
C TRP A 211 13.00 15.96 6.85
N HIS A 212 11.78 16.48 6.80
CA HIS A 212 11.46 17.85 7.24
C HIS A 212 11.78 18.05 8.73
N LEU A 213 11.33 17.13 9.59
CA LEU A 213 11.57 17.20 11.03
C LEU A 213 13.07 17.22 11.38
N ILE A 214 13.89 16.44 10.64
CA ILE A 214 15.34 16.34 10.88
C ILE A 214 16.07 17.58 10.34
N TYR A 215 15.82 17.97 9.09
CA TYR A 215 16.66 18.96 8.41
C TYR A 215 16.15 20.39 8.52
N ASP A 216 14.84 20.59 8.63
CA ASP A 216 14.23 21.91 8.72
C ASP A 216 13.94 22.31 10.19
N GLU A 217 13.54 21.34 11.05
CA GLU A 217 13.24 21.58 12.45
C GLU A 217 14.39 21.17 13.40
N GLY A 218 15.41 20.48 12.93
CA GLY A 218 16.59 20.10 13.73
C GLY A 218 16.34 18.97 14.73
N GLN A 219 15.35 18.11 14.47
CA GLN A 219 15.07 16.94 15.29
C GLN A 219 16.18 15.88 15.22
N THR A 220 16.23 15.00 16.20
CA THR A 220 17.24 13.93 16.28
C THR A 220 17.15 12.96 15.12
N LYS A 221 18.28 12.71 14.43
CA LYS A 221 18.36 11.70 13.37
C LYS A 221 18.23 10.29 13.96
N PRO A 222 17.38 9.41 13.41
CA PRO A 222 17.28 8.03 13.84
C PRO A 222 18.42 7.19 13.24
N ASP A 223 19.64 7.42 13.71
CA ASP A 223 20.80 6.61 13.39
C ASP A 223 20.81 5.29 14.18
N GLU A 224 21.86 4.51 14.03
CA GLU A 224 21.99 3.18 14.65
C GLU A 224 21.97 3.23 16.18
N GLU A 225 22.54 4.29 16.78
CA GLU A 225 22.59 4.47 18.25
C GLU A 225 21.22 4.87 18.78
N VAL A 226 20.54 5.81 18.14
CA VAL A 226 19.19 6.24 18.51
C VAL A 226 18.19 5.08 18.39
N VAL A 227 18.27 4.30 17.32
CA VAL A 227 17.41 3.12 17.12
C VAL A 227 17.69 2.05 18.18
N ALA A 228 18.94 1.76 18.48
CA ALA A 228 19.31 0.84 19.58
C ALA A 228 18.76 1.34 20.92
N GLY A 229 18.82 2.68 21.18
CA GLY A 229 18.22 3.30 22.36
C GLY A 229 16.68 3.12 22.43
N GLY A 230 16.00 3.09 21.27
CA GLY A 230 14.56 2.80 21.18
C GLY A 230 14.21 1.36 21.59
N LEU A 231 15.08 0.38 21.29
CA LEU A 231 14.90 -1.00 21.75
C LEU A 231 14.95 -1.10 23.28
N GLU A 232 15.89 -0.41 23.90
CA GLU A 232 15.97 -0.35 25.36
C GLU A 232 14.77 0.38 25.97
N ALA A 233 14.32 1.46 25.35
CA ALA A 233 13.16 2.22 25.81
C ALA A 233 11.85 1.41 25.75
N ALA A 234 11.76 0.39 24.90
CA ALA A 234 10.59 -0.48 24.81
C ALA A 234 10.46 -1.46 25.98
N LYS A 235 11.58 -1.91 26.57
CA LYS A 235 11.62 -2.97 27.59
C LYS A 235 10.72 -2.70 28.81
N PRO A 236 10.73 -1.52 29.44
CA PRO A 236 9.88 -1.25 30.60
C PRO A 236 8.39 -1.40 30.29
N PHE A 237 7.94 -0.95 29.12
CA PHE A 237 6.54 -1.07 28.70
C PHE A 237 6.14 -2.50 28.41
N ILE A 238 7.00 -3.26 27.71
CA ILE A 238 6.79 -4.68 27.46
C ILE A 238 6.65 -5.45 28.77
N LYS A 239 7.51 -5.14 29.75
CA LYS A 239 7.50 -5.77 31.07
C LYS A 239 6.17 -5.56 31.81
N VAL A 240 5.66 -4.33 31.86
CA VAL A 240 4.38 -4.01 32.51
C VAL A 240 3.22 -4.77 31.86
N ILE A 241 3.21 -4.90 30.53
CA ILE A 241 2.16 -5.60 29.80
C ILE A 241 2.29 -7.13 30.03
N CYS A 242 3.50 -7.68 30.03
CA CYS A 242 3.74 -9.09 30.36
C CYS A 242 3.29 -9.43 31.78
N GLU A 243 3.57 -8.55 32.75
CA GLU A 243 3.14 -8.73 34.13
C GLU A 243 1.61 -8.76 34.27
N ALA A 244 0.90 -7.90 33.57
CA ALA A 244 -0.58 -7.90 33.54
C ALA A 244 -1.13 -9.21 32.91
N GLN A 245 -0.55 -9.67 31.81
CA GLN A 245 -0.94 -10.95 31.22
C GLN A 245 -0.64 -12.14 32.14
N ALA A 246 0.49 -12.14 32.83
CA ALA A 246 0.83 -13.15 33.81
C ALA A 246 -0.15 -13.17 35.02
N GLU A 247 -0.65 -11.99 35.42
CA GLU A 247 -1.71 -11.90 36.41
C GLU A 247 -3.05 -12.47 35.90
N LEU A 248 -3.42 -12.15 34.64
CA LEU A 248 -4.61 -12.71 34.02
C LEU A 248 -4.53 -14.25 33.95
N LYS A 249 -3.36 -14.81 33.61
CA LYS A 249 -3.09 -16.26 33.62
C LYS A 249 -3.41 -16.87 34.99
N LYS A 250 -2.93 -16.26 36.08
CA LYS A 250 -3.16 -16.79 37.46
C LYS A 250 -4.64 -16.90 37.81
N ILE A 251 -5.47 -15.95 37.35
CA ILE A 251 -6.89 -15.90 37.74
C ILE A 251 -7.82 -16.58 36.72
N ALA A 252 -7.39 -16.79 35.49
CA ALA A 252 -8.29 -17.18 34.41
C ALA A 252 -7.81 -18.35 33.53
N ALA A 253 -6.55 -18.80 33.64
CA ALA A 253 -6.05 -19.86 32.77
C ALA A 253 -6.77 -21.18 33.02
N LYS A 254 -7.03 -21.89 31.95
CA LYS A 254 -7.47 -23.28 31.97
C LYS A 254 -6.28 -24.21 32.28
N GLU A 255 -6.57 -25.44 32.72
CA GLU A 255 -5.54 -26.47 32.88
C GLU A 255 -4.89 -26.74 31.52
N THR A 256 -3.56 -26.90 31.53
CA THR A 256 -2.80 -27.21 30.32
C THR A 256 -3.19 -28.60 29.82
N LYS A 257 -3.63 -28.67 28.57
CA LYS A 257 -3.99 -29.92 27.89
C LYS A 257 -2.69 -30.63 27.47
N GLU A 258 -2.71 -31.95 27.53
CA GLU A 258 -1.65 -32.78 26.93
C GLU A 258 -1.92 -32.89 25.43
N PHE A 259 -0.88 -32.65 24.64
CA PHE A 259 -0.87 -32.83 23.20
C PHE A 259 0.20 -33.85 22.81
N GLN A 260 -0.12 -34.64 21.80
CA GLN A 260 0.89 -35.50 21.19
C GLN A 260 1.85 -34.63 20.40
N LEU A 261 3.15 -34.77 20.72
CA LEU A 261 4.24 -34.13 19.98
C LEU A 261 4.84 -35.13 18.99
N PHE A 262 5.26 -34.62 17.84
CA PHE A 262 5.76 -35.42 16.72
C PHE A 262 7.22 -35.03 16.47
N PRO A 263 8.20 -35.71 17.05
CA PRO A 263 9.60 -35.49 16.74
C PRO A 263 9.88 -35.58 15.25
N GLU A 264 10.76 -34.74 14.75
CA GLU A 264 11.04 -34.68 13.31
C GLU A 264 11.86 -35.90 12.84
N TYR A 265 12.63 -36.50 13.73
CA TYR A 265 13.46 -37.69 13.52
C TYR A 265 13.82 -38.29 14.88
N THR A 266 14.29 -39.55 14.87
CA THR A 266 14.84 -40.23 16.05
C THR A 266 16.35 -39.98 16.15
N GLU A 267 16.87 -39.93 17.38
CA GLU A 267 18.30 -39.70 17.64
C GLU A 267 19.20 -40.82 17.03
N ASP A 268 18.74 -42.06 17.07
CA ASP A 268 19.44 -43.20 16.48
C ASP A 268 19.57 -43.05 14.95
N LEU A 269 18.50 -42.59 14.28
CA LEU A 269 18.53 -42.34 12.84
C LEU A 269 19.43 -41.14 12.50
N TYR A 270 19.40 -40.07 13.28
CA TYR A 270 20.29 -38.93 13.09
C TYR A 270 21.76 -39.33 13.21
N ASN A 271 22.13 -40.03 14.29
CA ASN A 271 23.48 -40.47 14.51
C ASN A 271 23.98 -41.38 13.38
N ARG A 272 23.10 -42.25 12.87
CA ARG A 272 23.45 -43.14 11.76
C ARG A 272 23.67 -42.39 10.46
N ILE A 273 22.87 -41.34 10.17
CA ILE A 273 23.04 -40.45 9.02
C ILE A 273 24.35 -39.66 9.15
N ASP A 274 24.64 -39.15 10.34
CA ASP A 274 25.88 -38.46 10.65
C ASP A 274 27.11 -39.34 10.35
N GLU A 275 27.12 -40.58 10.82
CA GLU A 275 28.19 -41.53 10.51
C GLU A 275 28.36 -41.76 8.99
N ILE A 276 27.29 -41.84 8.22
CA ILE A 276 27.33 -42.17 6.80
C ILE A 276 27.73 -40.97 5.96
N ALA A 277 27.18 -39.78 6.27
CA ALA A 277 27.13 -38.63 5.34
C ALA A 277 27.96 -37.42 5.77
N HIS A 278 28.48 -37.39 7.02
CA HIS A 278 29.12 -36.17 7.56
C HIS A 278 30.24 -35.64 6.65
N ALA A 279 31.20 -36.52 6.30
CA ALA A 279 32.37 -36.10 5.53
C ALA A 279 32.01 -35.64 4.12
N ASP A 280 31.14 -36.36 3.43
CA ASP A 280 30.70 -36.03 2.08
C ASP A 280 29.85 -34.75 2.08
N LEU A 281 29.02 -34.54 3.12
CA LEU A 281 28.25 -33.31 3.29
C LEU A 281 29.10 -32.10 3.62
N ASP A 282 30.13 -32.31 4.49
CA ASP A 282 31.05 -31.24 4.81
C ASP A 282 31.80 -30.77 3.56
N GLU A 283 32.24 -31.71 2.69
CA GLU A 283 32.80 -31.36 1.37
C GLU A 283 31.79 -30.66 0.46
N ALA A 284 30.58 -31.21 0.33
CA ALA A 284 29.54 -30.64 -0.55
C ALA A 284 29.09 -29.22 -0.14
N LEU A 285 29.03 -28.98 1.17
CA LEU A 285 28.67 -27.68 1.74
C LEU A 285 29.78 -26.62 1.62
N SER A 286 30.95 -26.97 1.06
CA SER A 286 32.01 -26.02 0.69
C SER A 286 31.96 -25.59 -0.79
N ILE A 287 31.05 -26.14 -1.58
CA ILE A 287 30.83 -25.72 -2.97
C ILE A 287 30.12 -24.35 -2.97
N ALA A 288 30.80 -23.33 -3.48
CA ALA A 288 30.28 -21.95 -3.43
C ALA A 288 29.01 -21.75 -4.26
N GLU A 289 28.95 -22.32 -5.48
CA GLU A 289 27.82 -22.16 -6.38
C GLU A 289 26.60 -22.96 -5.91
N LYS A 290 25.43 -22.30 -5.91
CA LYS A 290 24.19 -22.86 -5.39
C LYS A 290 23.76 -24.16 -6.07
N LEU A 291 23.69 -24.18 -7.40
CA LEU A 291 23.15 -25.32 -8.13
C LEU A 291 24.06 -26.57 -8.05
N PRO A 292 25.39 -26.48 -8.31
CA PRO A 292 26.29 -27.61 -8.11
C PRO A 292 26.29 -28.17 -6.68
N ARG A 293 26.21 -27.28 -5.68
CA ARG A 293 26.07 -27.65 -4.27
C ARG A 293 24.77 -28.42 -4.02
N GLN A 294 23.65 -27.96 -4.53
CA GLN A 294 22.36 -28.63 -4.38
C GLN A 294 22.34 -30.00 -5.06
N ASP A 295 22.92 -30.12 -6.27
CA ASP A 295 22.99 -31.36 -6.99
C ASP A 295 23.84 -32.37 -6.19
N ARG A 296 24.99 -31.94 -5.66
CA ARG A 296 25.86 -32.83 -4.85
C ARG A 296 25.18 -33.26 -3.56
N ILE A 297 24.51 -32.35 -2.85
CA ILE A 297 23.72 -32.66 -1.64
C ILE A 297 22.61 -33.66 -1.97
N HIS A 298 21.95 -33.53 -3.10
CA HIS A 298 20.93 -34.47 -3.52
C HIS A 298 21.48 -35.87 -3.77
N GLU A 299 22.63 -35.99 -4.47
CA GLU A 299 23.32 -37.27 -4.68
C GLU A 299 23.66 -37.96 -3.37
N ILE A 300 24.24 -37.23 -2.40
CA ILE A 300 24.58 -37.76 -1.07
C ILE A 300 23.29 -38.25 -0.37
N LYS A 301 22.22 -37.47 -0.40
CA LYS A 301 20.93 -37.83 0.21
C LYS A 301 20.37 -39.14 -0.36
N GLU A 302 20.40 -39.31 -1.67
CA GLU A 302 19.95 -40.56 -2.30
C GLU A 302 20.87 -41.74 -1.95
N GLY A 303 22.18 -41.51 -1.80
CA GLY A 303 23.14 -42.49 -1.27
C GLY A 303 22.81 -42.94 0.15
N VAL A 304 22.47 -41.98 1.05
CA VAL A 304 22.04 -42.27 2.43
C VAL A 304 20.77 -43.12 2.43
N LYS A 305 19.76 -42.77 1.64
CA LYS A 305 18.54 -43.55 1.53
C LYS A 305 18.77 -44.97 1.05
N ALA A 306 19.66 -45.15 0.06
CA ALA A 306 20.01 -46.46 -0.46
C ALA A 306 20.74 -47.31 0.62
N THR A 307 21.61 -46.71 1.41
CA THR A 307 22.31 -47.39 2.49
C THR A 307 21.33 -47.79 3.60
N LEU A 308 20.39 -46.92 3.98
CA LEU A 308 19.42 -47.16 5.04
C LEU A 308 18.21 -48.00 4.60
N ALA A 309 18.13 -48.44 3.36
CA ALA A 309 16.97 -49.20 2.84
C ALA A 309 16.69 -50.48 3.60
N GLY A 310 17.74 -51.16 4.11
CA GLY A 310 17.63 -52.38 4.89
C GLY A 310 17.70 -52.19 6.42
N GLU A 311 17.85 -50.92 6.86
CA GLU A 311 17.88 -50.56 8.27
C GLU A 311 16.54 -49.93 8.71
N PHE A 312 16.20 -49.86 9.99
CA PHE A 312 14.97 -49.25 10.53
C PHE A 312 13.70 -49.84 9.87
N THR A 313 13.60 -51.16 9.86
CA THR A 313 12.53 -51.92 9.17
C THR A 313 11.19 -51.89 9.87
N ASP A 314 11.13 -51.43 11.08
CA ASP A 314 9.91 -51.17 11.91
C ASP A 314 9.20 -49.87 11.61
N MET A 315 9.78 -49.00 10.78
CA MET A 315 9.16 -47.78 10.28
C MET A 315 8.53 -48.01 8.90
N GLU A 316 7.38 -47.36 8.68
CA GLU A 316 6.81 -47.33 7.32
C GLU A 316 7.71 -46.57 6.35
N ASP A 317 7.81 -47.01 5.09
CA ASP A 317 8.73 -46.44 4.11
C ASP A 317 8.54 -44.89 3.93
N ALA A 318 7.31 -44.42 3.97
CA ALA A 318 6.97 -42.99 3.81
C ALA A 318 7.42 -42.17 5.04
N GLU A 319 7.25 -42.70 6.24
CA GLU A 319 7.68 -42.11 7.49
C GLU A 319 9.20 -42.06 7.56
N LYS A 320 9.87 -43.17 7.27
CA LYS A 320 11.32 -43.30 7.17
C LYS A 320 11.93 -42.30 6.20
N ASP A 321 11.34 -42.16 4.98
CA ASP A 321 11.81 -41.17 3.98
C ASP A 321 11.71 -39.73 4.49
N LYS A 322 10.64 -39.44 5.25
CA LYS A 322 10.43 -38.13 5.86
C LYS A 322 11.44 -37.85 6.97
N GLU A 323 11.63 -38.78 7.88
CA GLU A 323 12.59 -38.66 8.98
C GLU A 323 14.04 -38.56 8.47
N ILE A 324 14.44 -39.39 7.48
CA ILE A 324 15.75 -39.25 6.80
C ILE A 324 15.89 -37.84 6.22
N GLY A 325 14.84 -37.31 5.61
CA GLY A 325 14.82 -35.95 5.05
C GLY A 325 15.09 -34.88 6.10
N ASN A 326 14.44 -34.99 7.26
CA ASN A 326 14.56 -34.05 8.36
C ASN A 326 15.92 -34.15 9.07
N ALA A 327 16.34 -35.37 9.44
CA ALA A 327 17.65 -35.63 10.07
C ALA A 327 18.80 -35.17 9.16
N PHE A 328 18.74 -35.46 7.86
CA PHE A 328 19.71 -35.01 6.89
C PHE A 328 19.80 -33.49 6.78
N LYS A 329 18.65 -32.78 6.85
CA LYS A 329 18.59 -31.32 6.86
C LYS A 329 19.22 -30.77 8.15
N GLU A 330 18.94 -31.38 9.30
CA GLU A 330 19.52 -30.97 10.57
C GLU A 330 21.04 -31.16 10.57
N LEU A 331 21.55 -32.26 10.01
CA LEU A 331 23.01 -32.49 9.87
C LEU A 331 23.64 -31.35 9.02
N GLN A 332 23.04 -30.98 7.89
CA GLN A 332 23.50 -29.82 7.09
C GLN A 332 23.53 -28.55 7.94
N ARG A 333 22.46 -28.30 8.72
CA ARG A 333 22.36 -27.14 9.60
C ARG A 333 23.50 -27.12 10.62
N GLN A 334 23.78 -28.24 11.28
CA GLN A 334 24.82 -28.33 12.26
C GLN A 334 26.22 -28.11 11.66
N ILE A 335 26.53 -28.70 10.52
CA ILE A 335 27.81 -28.50 9.81
C ILE A 335 28.00 -27.03 9.47
N VAL A 336 27.03 -26.38 8.83
CA VAL A 336 27.13 -24.97 8.44
C VAL A 336 27.30 -24.08 9.66
N ARG A 337 26.48 -24.25 10.69
CA ARG A 337 26.54 -23.44 11.93
C ARG A 337 27.93 -23.60 12.61
N ARG A 338 28.42 -24.83 12.71
CA ARG A 338 29.73 -25.10 13.33
C ARG A 338 30.85 -24.39 12.57
N ARG A 339 30.86 -24.42 11.23
CA ARG A 339 31.84 -23.69 10.41
C ARG A 339 31.81 -22.20 10.67
N ILE A 340 30.61 -21.61 10.68
CA ILE A 340 30.44 -20.18 10.95
C ILE A 340 30.95 -19.82 12.34
N LEU A 341 30.60 -20.63 13.37
CA LEU A 341 30.94 -20.32 14.75
C LEU A 341 32.43 -20.49 15.04
N THR A 342 33.10 -21.50 14.40
CA THR A 342 34.48 -21.87 14.74
C THR A 342 35.53 -21.44 13.73
N GLN A 343 35.12 -21.15 12.47
CA GLN A 343 36.08 -20.90 11.39
C GLN A 343 35.81 -19.58 10.67
N ASP A 344 34.72 -18.86 11.05
CA ASP A 344 34.25 -17.66 10.34
C ASP A 344 34.01 -17.87 8.82
N TYR A 345 33.68 -19.12 8.45
CA TYR A 345 33.53 -19.56 7.07
C TYR A 345 32.06 -19.84 6.71
N ARG A 346 31.56 -19.18 5.68
CA ARG A 346 30.18 -19.29 5.24
C ARG A 346 30.00 -20.30 4.11
N ILE A 347 28.77 -20.69 3.85
CA ILE A 347 28.36 -21.73 2.88
C ILE A 347 28.80 -21.43 1.44
N ASP A 348 29.02 -20.17 1.08
CA ASP A 348 29.51 -19.75 -0.24
C ASP A 348 30.97 -19.28 -0.23
N GLY A 349 31.69 -19.52 0.85
CA GLY A 349 33.11 -19.20 0.99
C GLY A 349 33.43 -17.79 1.47
N ARG A 350 32.39 -16.92 1.62
CA ARG A 350 32.57 -15.56 2.15
C ARG A 350 32.90 -15.54 3.63
N GLY A 351 33.56 -14.47 4.07
CA GLY A 351 33.70 -14.10 5.47
C GLY A 351 32.43 -13.50 6.06
N LEU A 352 32.43 -13.24 7.36
CA LEU A 352 31.22 -12.79 8.09
C LEU A 352 30.68 -11.41 7.61
N ARG A 353 31.54 -10.54 7.10
CA ARG A 353 31.22 -9.17 6.69
C ARG A 353 31.12 -8.96 5.18
N ASP A 354 31.43 -9.99 4.39
CA ASP A 354 31.49 -9.88 2.94
C ASP A 354 30.10 -9.76 2.32
N ILE A 355 30.00 -8.92 1.29
CA ILE A 355 28.81 -8.74 0.46
C ILE A 355 29.05 -9.46 -0.87
N ARG A 356 28.01 -10.09 -1.42
CA ARG A 356 28.05 -10.69 -2.76
C ARG A 356 28.31 -9.61 -3.83
N THR A 357 28.83 -10.02 -4.98
CA THR A 357 29.00 -9.14 -6.15
C THR A 357 27.74 -8.32 -6.41
N LEU A 358 27.92 -7.00 -6.55
CA LEU A 358 26.86 -6.05 -6.81
C LEU A 358 26.85 -5.61 -8.28
N SER A 359 25.67 -5.43 -8.84
CA SER A 359 25.47 -4.82 -10.16
C SER A 359 24.19 -4.01 -10.17
N ALA A 360 24.26 -2.81 -10.77
CA ALA A 360 23.13 -1.92 -10.95
C ALA A 360 23.07 -1.47 -12.41
N GLU A 361 21.85 -1.42 -12.99
CA GLU A 361 21.61 -0.96 -14.36
C GLU A 361 20.26 -0.24 -14.39
N VAL A 362 20.19 0.91 -15.06
CA VAL A 362 18.94 1.68 -15.25
C VAL A 362 18.49 1.66 -16.71
N ASP A 363 17.23 2.05 -16.96
CA ASP A 363 16.63 2.18 -18.29
C ASP A 363 16.59 0.88 -19.12
N ILE A 364 16.39 -0.25 -18.44
CA ILE A 364 16.38 -1.56 -19.09
C ILE A 364 15.06 -1.95 -19.76
N VAL A 365 13.94 -1.38 -19.30
CA VAL A 365 12.60 -1.67 -19.85
C VAL A 365 12.15 -0.49 -20.71
N PRO A 366 11.93 -0.68 -22.02
CA PRO A 366 11.48 0.39 -22.89
C PRO A 366 10.06 0.84 -22.56
N ARG A 367 9.73 2.12 -22.79
CA ARG A 367 8.40 2.75 -22.67
C ARG A 367 7.86 2.93 -21.24
N VAL A 368 8.50 2.40 -20.21
CA VAL A 368 8.15 2.71 -18.82
C VAL A 368 8.68 4.09 -18.42
N HIS A 369 8.19 4.62 -17.29
CA HIS A 369 8.62 5.96 -16.86
C HIS A 369 10.00 5.95 -16.21
N GLY A 370 10.36 4.84 -15.53
CA GLY A 370 11.70 4.55 -15.04
C GLY A 370 11.82 3.06 -14.75
N SER A 371 13.00 2.50 -14.96
CA SER A 371 13.28 1.09 -14.66
C SER A 371 14.71 0.86 -14.22
N ALA A 372 14.92 -0.15 -13.40
CA ALA A 372 16.24 -0.55 -12.94
C ALA A 372 16.32 -2.06 -12.69
N LEU A 373 17.50 -2.63 -12.90
CA LEU A 373 17.85 -3.95 -12.43
C LEU A 373 18.93 -3.81 -11.35
N PHE A 374 18.62 -4.26 -10.15
CA PHE A 374 19.58 -4.40 -9.08
C PHE A 374 19.87 -5.87 -8.86
N GLN A 375 21.15 -6.22 -8.83
CA GLN A 375 21.60 -7.60 -8.64
C GLN A 375 22.61 -7.67 -7.49
N ARG A 376 22.46 -8.69 -6.65
CA ARG A 376 23.38 -9.04 -5.58
C ARG A 376 23.57 -10.56 -5.56
N GLY A 377 24.70 -11.03 -6.10
CA GLY A 377 24.90 -12.44 -6.40
C GLY A 377 23.78 -12.97 -7.31
N GLU A 378 23.07 -14.01 -6.90
CA GLU A 378 21.96 -14.60 -7.64
C GLU A 378 20.62 -13.91 -7.39
N THR A 379 20.55 -12.96 -6.47
CA THR A 379 19.34 -12.18 -6.22
C THR A 379 19.24 -11.03 -7.23
N GLN A 380 18.18 -11.02 -8.03
CA GLN A 380 17.89 -9.99 -9.03
C GLN A 380 16.53 -9.41 -8.83
N ILE A 381 16.44 -8.07 -8.78
CA ILE A 381 15.18 -7.33 -8.66
C ILE A 381 15.05 -6.35 -9.80
N LEU A 382 13.95 -6.49 -10.53
CA LEU A 382 13.51 -5.52 -11.53
C LEU A 382 12.59 -4.50 -10.86
N GLY A 383 13.04 -3.25 -10.75
CA GLY A 383 12.23 -2.13 -10.29
C GLY A 383 11.64 -1.36 -11.46
N VAL A 384 10.33 -1.08 -11.43
CA VAL A 384 9.63 -0.29 -12.45
C VAL A 384 8.79 0.79 -11.79
N THR A 385 9.02 2.03 -12.20
CA THR A 385 8.29 3.20 -11.70
C THR A 385 7.30 3.71 -12.75
N THR A 386 6.07 3.97 -12.30
CA THR A 386 5.01 4.62 -13.11
C THR A 386 4.53 5.86 -12.38
N LEU A 387 4.46 6.97 -13.10
CA LEU A 387 4.01 8.28 -12.61
C LEU A 387 2.62 8.60 -13.20
N ASN A 388 1.75 9.20 -12.42
CA ASN A 388 0.46 9.68 -12.90
C ASN A 388 -0.06 10.82 -12.02
N MET A 389 -1.20 11.40 -12.39
CA MET A 389 -1.87 12.46 -11.62
C MET A 389 -2.22 12.01 -10.19
N LEU A 390 -2.29 12.96 -9.27
CA LEU A 390 -2.64 12.71 -7.86
C LEU A 390 -4.01 12.04 -7.68
N LYS A 391 -4.99 12.26 -8.58
CA LYS A 391 -6.27 11.55 -8.58
C LYS A 391 -6.15 10.01 -8.67
N MET A 392 -4.96 9.51 -9.07
CA MET A 392 -4.65 8.07 -9.12
C MET A 392 -4.05 7.54 -7.81
N GLU A 393 -4.05 8.33 -6.74
CA GLU A 393 -3.70 7.86 -5.39
C GLU A 393 -4.58 6.69 -4.97
N GLN A 394 -3.97 5.71 -4.31
CA GLN A 394 -4.71 4.59 -3.77
C GLN A 394 -5.63 5.06 -2.64
N GLN A 395 -6.92 4.83 -2.79
CA GLN A 395 -7.89 5.04 -1.72
C GLN A 395 -7.92 3.81 -0.80
N ILE A 396 -7.87 4.04 0.50
CA ILE A 396 -7.82 3.00 1.53
C ILE A 396 -9.10 3.07 2.36
N ASP A 397 -9.88 2.01 2.38
CA ASP A 397 -11.06 1.90 3.26
C ASP A 397 -10.59 1.38 4.63
N ALA A 398 -9.81 2.20 5.35
CA ALA A 398 -9.22 1.85 6.64
C ALA A 398 -10.16 2.12 7.81
N LEU A 399 -10.00 1.37 8.90
CA LEU A 399 -10.69 1.64 10.18
C LEU A 399 -10.17 2.93 10.82
N SER A 400 -8.86 3.11 10.85
CA SER A 400 -8.16 4.27 11.42
C SER A 400 -6.95 4.64 10.58
N GLY A 401 -6.34 5.79 10.84
CA GLY A 401 -5.14 6.24 10.15
C GLY A 401 -5.38 6.75 8.70
N PRO A 402 -4.37 6.69 7.83
CA PRO A 402 -4.42 7.25 6.48
C PRO A 402 -5.50 6.61 5.62
N GLN A 403 -6.25 7.44 4.89
CA GLN A 403 -7.32 7.00 3.97
C GLN A 403 -6.87 6.97 2.50
N SER A 404 -5.69 7.48 2.19
CA SER A 404 -5.07 7.41 0.86
C SER A 404 -3.57 7.37 0.95
N LYS A 405 -2.93 6.88 -0.11
CA LYS A 405 -1.48 6.98 -0.28
C LYS A 405 -1.07 7.28 -1.71
N ARG A 406 -0.14 8.22 -1.84
CA ARG A 406 0.42 8.70 -3.09
C ARG A 406 1.49 7.77 -3.66
N TYR A 407 2.30 7.17 -2.79
CA TYR A 407 3.33 6.19 -3.15
C TYR A 407 2.82 4.79 -2.87
N MET A 408 2.74 3.99 -3.90
CA MET A 408 2.24 2.62 -3.86
C MET A 408 3.38 1.68 -4.25
N HIS A 409 3.80 0.79 -3.36
CA HIS A 409 4.84 -0.19 -3.64
C HIS A 409 4.27 -1.60 -3.69
N ASN A 410 4.29 -2.21 -4.87
CA ASN A 410 3.91 -3.58 -5.10
C ASN A 410 5.16 -4.46 -5.24
N TYR A 411 5.22 -5.55 -4.50
CA TYR A 411 6.28 -6.55 -4.59
C TYR A 411 5.71 -7.84 -5.15
N GLU A 412 6.41 -8.42 -6.12
CA GLU A 412 6.01 -9.65 -6.78
C GLU A 412 7.15 -10.67 -6.76
N MET A 413 6.82 -11.92 -6.39
CA MET A 413 7.78 -13.03 -6.31
C MET A 413 7.23 -14.25 -7.07
N PRO A 414 7.35 -14.25 -8.40
CA PRO A 414 6.87 -15.36 -9.21
C PRO A 414 7.69 -16.62 -8.93
N PRO A 415 7.11 -17.83 -9.09
CA PRO A 415 7.76 -19.09 -8.74
C PRO A 415 9.10 -19.33 -9.44
N TYR A 416 9.26 -18.84 -10.67
CA TYR A 416 10.51 -18.97 -11.42
C TYR A 416 11.69 -18.24 -10.76
N SER A 417 11.45 -17.26 -9.88
CA SER A 417 12.51 -16.54 -9.17
C SER A 417 13.37 -17.46 -8.27
N THR A 418 12.78 -18.54 -7.78
CA THR A 418 13.45 -19.59 -6.99
C THR A 418 13.81 -20.81 -7.84
N GLY A 419 13.46 -20.81 -9.13
CA GLY A 419 13.65 -21.97 -10.03
C GLY A 419 12.55 -23.03 -9.91
N GLU A 420 11.39 -22.67 -9.35
CA GLU A 420 10.29 -23.58 -9.08
C GLU A 420 9.10 -23.31 -10.00
N THR A 421 8.20 -24.31 -10.05
CA THR A 421 6.87 -24.14 -10.66
C THR A 421 5.85 -23.90 -9.58
N GLY A 422 4.87 -23.03 -9.83
CA GLY A 422 3.84 -22.72 -8.85
C GLY A 422 2.69 -21.92 -9.43
N ARG A 423 1.72 -21.60 -8.59
CA ARG A 423 0.56 -20.77 -8.96
C ARG A 423 0.98 -19.31 -9.06
N VAL A 424 0.63 -18.68 -10.17
CA VAL A 424 0.70 -17.22 -10.35
C VAL A 424 -0.71 -16.65 -10.14
N GLY A 425 -0.83 -15.55 -9.42
CA GLY A 425 -2.13 -14.96 -9.13
C GLY A 425 -2.06 -13.82 -8.11
N SER A 426 -3.02 -13.78 -7.18
CA SER A 426 -3.08 -12.73 -6.15
C SER A 426 -1.85 -12.77 -5.24
N PRO A 427 -1.37 -11.60 -4.76
CA PRO A 427 -0.23 -11.52 -3.86
C PRO A 427 -0.49 -12.29 -2.56
N LYS A 428 0.54 -12.97 -2.07
CA LYS A 428 0.53 -13.70 -0.80
C LYS A 428 0.88 -12.76 0.36
N ARG A 429 0.63 -13.21 1.61
CA ARG A 429 0.95 -12.44 2.83
C ARG A 429 2.44 -12.00 2.88
N ARG A 430 3.36 -12.84 2.36
CA ARG A 430 4.80 -12.50 2.27
C ARG A 430 5.06 -11.34 1.31
N GLU A 431 4.44 -11.37 0.14
CA GLU A 431 4.59 -10.32 -0.88
C GLU A 431 4.06 -8.97 -0.36
N ILE A 432 2.92 -8.97 0.33
CA ILE A 432 2.38 -7.77 1.00
C ILE A 432 3.35 -7.25 2.06
N GLY A 433 3.91 -8.13 2.89
CA GLY A 433 4.89 -7.74 3.93
C GLY A 433 6.19 -7.18 3.36
N HIS A 434 6.73 -7.79 2.28
CA HIS A 434 7.95 -7.32 1.62
C HIS A 434 7.72 -5.98 0.91
N GLY A 435 6.58 -5.82 0.24
CA GLY A 435 6.20 -4.55 -0.40
C GLY A 435 6.06 -3.43 0.62
N ALA A 436 5.38 -3.69 1.75
CA ALA A 436 5.20 -2.70 2.81
C ALA A 436 6.52 -2.26 3.46
N LEU A 437 7.48 -3.19 3.65
CA LEU A 437 8.80 -2.85 4.18
C LEU A 437 9.59 -1.97 3.20
N ALA A 438 9.57 -2.29 1.91
CA ALA A 438 10.24 -1.49 0.88
C ALA A 438 9.56 -0.12 0.69
N GLU A 439 8.22 -0.05 0.77
CA GLU A 439 7.46 1.20 0.77
C GLU A 439 7.88 2.10 1.95
N LYS A 440 7.87 1.55 3.16
CA LYS A 440 8.27 2.24 4.38
C LYS A 440 9.69 2.80 4.29
N ALA A 441 10.62 2.07 3.67
CA ALA A 441 12.00 2.48 3.52
C ALA A 441 12.18 3.74 2.64
N LEU A 442 11.31 3.96 1.66
CA LEU A 442 11.45 5.04 0.68
C LEU A 442 10.58 6.26 0.97
N VAL A 443 9.44 6.08 1.68
CA VAL A 443 8.51 7.18 2.00
C VAL A 443 9.20 8.40 2.62
N PRO A 444 10.15 8.28 3.57
CA PRO A 444 10.78 9.43 4.22
C PRO A 444 11.64 10.30 3.29
N VAL A 445 12.09 9.76 2.16
CA VAL A 445 12.97 10.45 1.21
C VAL A 445 12.27 10.90 -0.07
N LEU A 446 10.97 10.65 -0.18
CA LEU A 446 10.20 11.14 -1.33
C LEU A 446 10.06 12.66 -1.29
N PRO A 447 10.00 13.31 -2.46
CA PRO A 447 9.69 14.73 -2.54
C PRO A 447 8.28 15.01 -2.01
N SER A 448 8.03 16.23 -1.54
CA SER A 448 6.70 16.65 -1.11
C SER A 448 5.71 16.65 -2.29
N ARG A 449 4.41 16.82 -1.99
CA ARG A 449 3.36 16.89 -3.01
C ARG A 449 3.51 18.13 -3.89
N GLU A 450 3.97 19.21 -3.29
CA GLU A 450 4.21 20.51 -3.94
C GLU A 450 5.44 20.45 -4.85
N GLU A 451 6.50 19.76 -4.41
CA GLU A 451 7.74 19.61 -5.19
C GLU A 451 7.56 18.66 -6.37
N PHE A 452 6.75 17.62 -6.21
CA PHE A 452 6.55 16.58 -7.25
C PHE A 452 5.12 16.06 -7.20
N PRO A 453 4.15 16.71 -7.90
CA PRO A 453 2.71 16.47 -7.79
C PRO A 453 2.23 15.23 -8.54
N TYR A 454 2.89 14.09 -8.33
CA TYR A 454 2.57 12.81 -8.96
C TYR A 454 2.15 11.76 -7.94
N ALA A 455 1.16 10.96 -8.30
CA ALA A 455 0.99 9.63 -7.73
C ALA A 455 2.05 8.71 -8.33
N ILE A 456 2.74 7.96 -7.48
CA ILE A 456 3.90 7.14 -7.84
C ILE A 456 3.56 5.67 -7.57
N ARG A 457 3.56 4.84 -8.60
CA ARG A 457 3.46 3.40 -8.45
C ARG A 457 4.80 2.76 -8.73
N GLN A 458 5.35 2.08 -7.72
CA GLN A 458 6.56 1.27 -7.80
C GLN A 458 6.18 -0.20 -7.83
N VAL A 459 6.76 -0.95 -8.76
CA VAL A 459 6.68 -2.41 -8.80
C VAL A 459 8.09 -2.96 -8.66
N SER A 460 8.28 -3.90 -7.75
CA SER A 460 9.53 -4.66 -7.57
C SER A 460 9.26 -6.12 -7.86
N GLU A 461 9.79 -6.61 -8.98
CA GLU A 461 9.69 -8.01 -9.39
C GLU A 461 10.97 -8.75 -9.03
N ALA A 462 10.87 -9.75 -8.16
CA ALA A 462 11.97 -10.65 -7.87
C ALA A 462 12.13 -11.65 -9.02
N ILE A 463 13.06 -11.38 -9.94
CA ILE A 463 13.33 -12.26 -11.08
C ILE A 463 14.39 -13.31 -10.81
N GLY A 464 15.15 -13.15 -9.73
CA GLY A 464 16.07 -14.14 -9.14
C GLY A 464 16.09 -13.98 -7.63
N SER A 465 16.05 -15.08 -6.86
CA SER A 465 15.96 -15.05 -5.40
C SER A 465 16.92 -16.05 -4.74
N ASN A 466 17.86 -15.52 -3.97
CA ASN A 466 18.69 -16.28 -3.03
C ASN A 466 19.08 -15.41 -1.83
N GLY A 467 18.10 -15.18 -0.93
CA GLY A 467 18.23 -14.35 0.27
C GLY A 467 17.94 -12.88 0.02
N SER A 468 17.19 -12.29 0.93
CA SER A 468 16.84 -10.86 1.06
C SER A 468 16.42 -10.13 -0.20
N THR A 469 15.42 -10.64 -0.87
CA THR A 469 14.80 -9.97 -2.03
C THR A 469 14.13 -8.64 -1.67
N SER A 470 13.54 -8.51 -0.47
CA SER A 470 12.92 -7.26 0.00
C SER A 470 13.91 -6.10 0.09
N MET A 471 15.13 -6.36 0.55
CA MET A 471 16.18 -5.32 0.61
C MET A 471 16.77 -5.01 -0.77
N GLY A 472 16.84 -6.00 -1.65
CA GLY A 472 17.11 -5.77 -3.08
C GLY A 472 16.05 -4.89 -3.73
N SER A 473 14.78 -5.02 -3.32
CA SER A 473 13.68 -4.16 -3.80
C SER A 473 13.85 -2.70 -3.40
N VAL A 474 14.35 -2.41 -2.22
CA VAL A 474 14.68 -1.03 -1.79
C VAL A 474 15.71 -0.43 -2.74
N CYS A 475 16.79 -1.16 -3.04
CA CYS A 475 17.86 -0.70 -3.93
C CYS A 475 17.35 -0.49 -5.38
N ALA A 476 16.61 -1.45 -5.93
CA ALA A 476 16.05 -1.35 -7.27
C ALA A 476 15.04 -0.21 -7.38
N SER A 477 14.27 0.04 -6.33
CA SER A 477 13.29 1.12 -6.29
C SER A 477 13.97 2.50 -6.21
N THR A 478 15.03 2.65 -5.43
CA THR A 478 15.85 3.87 -5.42
C THR A 478 16.33 4.20 -6.83
N LEU A 479 16.92 3.21 -7.51
CA LEU A 479 17.42 3.36 -8.88
C LEU A 479 16.30 3.72 -9.87
N SER A 480 15.18 3.00 -9.85
CA SER A 480 14.08 3.19 -10.79
C SER A 480 13.31 4.50 -10.56
N LEU A 481 13.22 4.98 -9.31
CA LEU A 481 12.65 6.28 -8.98
C LEU A 481 13.53 7.41 -9.53
N LEU A 482 14.85 7.33 -9.32
CA LEU A 482 15.79 8.28 -9.88
C LEU A 482 15.77 8.25 -11.42
N ALA A 483 15.71 7.05 -12.03
CA ALA A 483 15.58 6.90 -13.49
C ALA A 483 14.26 7.47 -14.04
N ALA A 484 13.20 7.51 -13.23
CA ALA A 484 11.93 8.14 -13.59
C ALA A 484 11.95 9.67 -13.44
N GLY A 485 13.03 10.25 -12.94
CA GLY A 485 13.15 11.68 -12.68
C GLY A 485 12.52 12.13 -11.35
N VAL A 486 12.25 11.21 -10.42
CA VAL A 486 11.76 11.55 -9.08
C VAL A 486 12.90 12.14 -8.26
N PRO A 487 12.78 13.40 -7.78
CA PRO A 487 13.84 14.06 -7.02
C PRO A 487 13.85 13.58 -5.56
N LEU A 488 14.37 12.36 -5.34
CA LEU A 488 14.55 11.81 -4.00
C LEU A 488 15.44 12.74 -3.16
N LYS A 489 15.10 12.92 -1.89
CA LYS A 489 15.91 13.72 -0.94
C LYS A 489 17.27 13.09 -0.69
N ALA A 490 17.33 11.74 -0.69
CA ALA A 490 18.56 10.95 -0.62
C ALA A 490 18.31 9.56 -1.18
N PRO A 491 19.35 8.87 -1.70
CA PRO A 491 19.26 7.47 -2.06
C PRO A 491 19.15 6.60 -0.79
N VAL A 492 18.44 5.47 -0.91
CA VAL A 492 18.27 4.49 0.15
C VAL A 492 18.77 3.15 -0.31
N ALA A 493 19.57 2.49 0.52
CA ALA A 493 20.02 1.11 0.33
C ALA A 493 19.48 0.19 1.43
N GLY A 494 19.33 -1.09 1.12
CA GLY A 494 18.87 -2.11 2.05
C GLY A 494 19.77 -3.34 2.06
N ILE A 495 19.97 -3.90 3.27
CA ILE A 495 20.75 -5.11 3.51
C ILE A 495 20.01 -6.01 4.50
N ALA A 496 20.25 -7.34 4.42
CA ALA A 496 19.85 -8.29 5.44
C ALA A 496 21.06 -8.87 6.16
N MET A 497 20.98 -8.82 7.47
CA MET A 497 21.94 -9.37 8.41
C MET A 497 21.40 -10.68 8.97
N GLY A 498 22.27 -11.62 9.26
CA GLY A 498 21.95 -12.86 9.96
C GLY A 498 22.65 -12.98 11.30
N LEU A 499 22.25 -13.98 12.03
CA LEU A 499 22.90 -14.37 13.30
C LEU A 499 23.00 -15.88 13.36
N VAL A 500 24.15 -16.36 13.79
CA VAL A 500 24.34 -17.73 14.23
C VAL A 500 24.91 -17.71 15.66
N SER A 501 24.25 -18.41 16.57
CA SER A 501 24.68 -18.50 17.97
C SER A 501 24.87 -19.98 18.39
N GLY A 502 25.65 -20.21 19.39
CA GLY A 502 25.85 -21.58 19.92
C GLY A 502 26.97 -21.65 20.90
N ASP A 503 27.06 -22.82 21.54
CA ASP A 503 28.09 -23.10 22.55
C ASP A 503 29.34 -23.67 21.87
N VAL A 504 30.47 -22.98 22.05
CA VAL A 504 31.78 -23.38 21.57
C VAL A 504 32.74 -23.36 22.78
N ASP A 505 33.35 -24.49 23.09
CA ASP A 505 34.28 -24.64 24.22
C ASP A 505 33.72 -24.16 25.59
N GLY A 506 32.38 -24.35 25.76
CA GLY A 506 31.69 -23.98 27.02
C GLY A 506 31.35 -22.49 27.12
N GLN A 507 31.48 -21.71 26.05
CA GLN A 507 31.06 -20.34 25.95
C GLN A 507 29.98 -20.19 24.88
N HIS A 508 28.89 -19.49 25.22
CA HIS A 508 27.87 -19.13 24.23
C HIS A 508 28.34 -17.93 23.41
N ILE A 509 28.48 -18.12 22.09
CA ILE A 509 28.98 -17.11 21.17
C ILE A 509 27.91 -16.73 20.13
N TYR A 510 27.99 -15.51 19.65
CA TYR A 510 27.14 -14.94 18.60
C TYR A 510 28.01 -14.49 17.43
N LYS A 511 27.65 -14.85 16.20
CA LYS A 511 28.28 -14.38 14.96
C LYS A 511 27.23 -13.72 14.07
N THR A 512 27.42 -12.43 13.80
CA THR A 512 26.58 -11.67 12.87
C THR A 512 27.10 -11.83 11.44
N LEU A 513 26.20 -12.01 10.48
CA LEU A 513 26.49 -12.24 9.07
C LEU A 513 25.93 -11.09 8.23
N THR A 514 26.73 -10.54 7.33
CA THR A 514 26.28 -9.55 6.34
C THR A 514 25.78 -10.25 5.08
N ASP A 515 24.71 -9.77 4.48
CA ASP A 515 24.18 -10.27 3.19
C ASP A 515 23.90 -11.77 3.18
N ILE A 516 22.93 -12.20 3.99
CA ILE A 516 22.60 -13.62 4.13
C ILE A 516 21.97 -14.22 2.87
N LEU A 517 22.33 -15.48 2.62
CA LEU A 517 21.71 -16.36 1.64
C LEU A 517 20.42 -16.98 2.19
N GLY A 518 19.55 -17.46 1.31
CA GLY A 518 18.36 -18.20 1.74
C GLY A 518 18.65 -19.43 2.61
N ALA A 519 19.78 -20.12 2.40
CA ALA A 519 20.20 -21.22 3.26
C ALA A 519 20.65 -20.74 4.64
N GLU A 520 21.31 -19.57 4.72
CA GLU A 520 21.76 -18.98 5.98
C GLU A 520 20.59 -18.40 6.77
N ASP A 521 19.57 -17.86 6.12
CA ASP A 521 18.29 -17.52 6.75
C ASP A 521 17.62 -18.78 7.33
N ALA A 522 17.56 -19.89 6.58
CA ALA A 522 16.96 -21.13 7.03
C ALA A 522 17.71 -21.78 8.22
N PHE A 523 19.05 -21.75 8.21
CA PHE A 523 19.91 -22.40 9.21
C PHE A 523 20.33 -21.48 10.36
N GLY A 524 20.22 -20.16 10.17
CA GLY A 524 20.55 -19.15 11.16
C GLY A 524 19.44 -18.92 12.18
N ASP A 525 19.70 -18.01 13.09
CA ASP A 525 18.85 -17.68 14.24
C ASP A 525 18.08 -16.35 14.05
N MET A 526 18.51 -15.52 13.09
CA MET A 526 17.95 -14.18 12.86
C MET A 526 17.96 -13.81 11.37
N ASP A 527 16.89 -13.15 10.92
CA ASP A 527 16.81 -12.36 9.68
C ASP A 527 16.55 -10.89 10.07
N PHE A 528 17.57 -10.06 9.93
CA PHE A 528 17.55 -8.67 10.35
C PHE A 528 17.76 -7.75 9.16
N LYS A 529 16.67 -7.13 8.68
CA LYS A 529 16.65 -6.27 7.52
C LYS A 529 16.78 -4.82 7.94
N VAL A 530 17.72 -4.10 7.34
CA VAL A 530 17.99 -2.69 7.64
C VAL A 530 18.08 -1.90 6.34
N ALA A 531 17.24 -0.90 6.19
CA ALA A 531 17.29 0.06 5.09
C ALA A 531 17.54 1.47 5.62
N GLY A 532 18.23 2.30 4.85
CA GLY A 532 18.50 3.67 5.24
C GLY A 532 19.32 4.44 4.21
N THR A 533 19.41 5.74 4.46
CA THR A 533 20.33 6.66 3.77
C THR A 533 21.74 6.47 4.31
N SER A 534 22.69 7.32 3.87
CA SER A 534 24.02 7.39 4.49
C SER A 534 24.00 7.90 5.93
N GLU A 535 22.93 8.60 6.35
CA GLU A 535 22.88 9.33 7.62
C GLU A 535 21.93 8.72 8.67
N PHE A 536 20.83 8.10 8.24
CA PHE A 536 19.83 7.55 9.16
C PHE A 536 19.09 6.33 8.59
N ILE A 537 18.50 5.55 9.49
CA ILE A 537 17.71 4.35 9.17
C ILE A 537 16.31 4.78 8.75
N THR A 538 15.83 4.27 7.59
CA THR A 538 14.48 4.53 7.10
C THR A 538 13.51 3.39 7.32
N ALA A 539 13.98 2.13 7.38
CA ALA A 539 13.16 0.99 7.76
C ALA A 539 14.01 -0.14 8.36
N LEU A 540 13.37 -0.92 9.23
CA LEU A 540 14.02 -2.03 9.92
C LEU A 540 13.00 -3.13 10.23
N GLN A 541 13.40 -4.39 10.06
CA GLN A 541 12.59 -5.56 10.42
C GLN A 541 13.48 -6.64 11.00
N LEU A 542 13.11 -7.19 12.17
CA LEU A 542 13.74 -8.34 12.81
C LEU A 542 12.80 -9.52 12.91
N ASP A 543 13.25 -10.66 12.43
CA ASP A 543 12.68 -11.99 12.69
C ASP A 543 13.71 -12.85 13.40
N THR A 544 13.37 -13.45 14.53
CA THR A 544 14.26 -14.38 15.25
C THR A 544 13.60 -15.73 15.50
N LYS A 545 14.44 -16.78 15.51
CA LYS A 545 14.06 -18.14 15.90
C LYS A 545 14.48 -18.47 17.34
N LEU A 546 15.18 -17.52 17.97
CA LEU A 546 15.55 -17.59 19.39
C LEU A 546 14.41 -16.99 20.27
N ASP A 547 14.43 -17.37 21.52
CA ASP A 547 13.56 -16.79 22.55
C ASP A 547 13.75 -15.28 22.75
N GLY A 548 14.78 -14.72 22.15
CA GLY A 548 15.16 -13.32 22.14
C GLY A 548 16.65 -13.13 21.91
N ILE A 549 17.02 -11.93 21.48
CA ILE A 549 18.41 -11.56 21.19
C ILE A 549 18.83 -10.44 22.15
N PRO A 550 20.07 -10.50 22.72
CA PRO A 550 20.62 -9.41 23.53
C PRO A 550 20.71 -8.11 22.72
N ALA A 551 20.41 -6.98 23.35
CA ALA A 551 20.35 -5.69 22.65
C ALA A 551 21.71 -5.20 22.13
N ASP A 552 22.80 -5.56 22.80
CA ASP A 552 24.19 -5.27 22.37
C ASP A 552 24.55 -5.99 21.07
N ILE A 553 24.06 -7.22 20.88
CA ILE A 553 24.23 -7.98 19.63
C ILE A 553 23.45 -7.30 18.49
N LEU A 554 22.21 -6.83 18.75
CA LEU A 554 21.42 -6.08 17.79
C LEU A 554 22.09 -4.75 17.44
N ALA A 555 22.62 -4.03 18.41
CA ALA A 555 23.36 -2.78 18.17
C ALA A 555 24.61 -3.02 17.30
N SER A 556 25.36 -4.11 17.55
CA SER A 556 26.49 -4.52 16.73
C SER A 556 26.07 -4.86 15.30
N ALA A 557 24.95 -5.59 15.13
CA ALA A 557 24.40 -5.91 13.81
C ALA A 557 23.94 -4.67 13.05
N LEU A 558 23.37 -3.66 13.72
CA LEU A 558 23.01 -2.36 13.13
C LEU A 558 24.24 -1.64 12.58
N GLN A 559 25.34 -1.61 13.35
CA GLN A 559 26.59 -0.98 12.92
C GLN A 559 27.20 -1.68 11.71
N GLN A 560 27.20 -3.02 11.70
CA GLN A 560 27.65 -3.82 10.57
C GLN A 560 26.75 -3.63 9.33
N ALA A 561 25.44 -3.47 9.51
CA ALA A 561 24.51 -3.14 8.43
C ALA A 561 24.75 -1.75 7.85
N LYS A 562 25.23 -0.78 8.64
CA LYS A 562 25.62 0.55 8.15
C LYS A 562 26.80 0.48 7.18
N GLU A 563 27.82 -0.29 7.53
CA GLU A 563 28.98 -0.52 6.66
C GLU A 563 28.55 -1.10 5.31
N ALA A 564 27.71 -2.13 5.33
CA ALA A 564 27.18 -2.76 4.12
C ALA A 564 26.30 -1.82 3.28
N ARG A 565 25.43 -1.05 3.91
CA ARG A 565 24.60 -0.06 3.20
C ARG A 565 25.43 1.04 2.54
N THR A 566 26.50 1.48 3.19
CA THR A 566 27.44 2.46 2.61
C THR A 566 28.02 1.95 1.32
N THR A 567 28.51 0.71 1.29
CA THR A 567 29.06 0.08 0.07
C THR A 567 27.99 -0.05 -1.03
N ILE A 568 26.75 -0.41 -0.69
CA ILE A 568 25.67 -0.52 -1.68
C ILE A 568 25.30 0.87 -2.22
N LEU A 569 25.25 1.90 -1.38
CA LEU A 569 24.97 3.28 -1.79
C LEU A 569 26.03 3.81 -2.77
N GLU A 570 27.30 3.43 -2.62
CA GLU A 570 28.36 3.77 -3.57
C GLU A 570 28.04 3.19 -4.96
N VAL A 571 27.64 1.90 -5.05
CA VAL A 571 27.26 1.27 -6.32
C VAL A 571 26.01 1.93 -6.94
N ILE A 572 25.03 2.29 -6.12
CA ILE A 572 23.84 3.04 -6.59
C ILE A 572 24.26 4.39 -7.17
N ASN A 573 25.09 5.16 -6.46
CA ASN A 573 25.55 6.50 -6.87
C ASN A 573 26.47 6.44 -8.09
N GLU A 574 27.27 5.39 -8.26
CA GLU A 574 28.07 5.18 -9.49
C GLU A 574 27.18 4.90 -10.71
N CYS A 575 26.03 4.22 -10.51
CA CYS A 575 25.07 3.93 -11.59
C CYS A 575 24.26 5.17 -11.97
N ILE A 576 23.70 5.88 -10.96
CA ILE A 576 22.91 7.09 -11.14
C ILE A 576 23.10 8.02 -9.93
N ASP A 577 23.60 9.22 -10.15
CA ASP A 577 24.00 10.19 -9.13
C ASP A 577 22.93 11.25 -8.79
N GLY A 578 21.76 11.15 -9.44
CA GLY A 578 20.65 12.07 -9.24
C GLY A 578 19.45 11.72 -10.12
N PRO A 579 18.35 12.49 -10.02
CA PRO A 579 17.18 12.25 -10.85
C PRO A 579 17.50 12.47 -12.33
N ALA A 580 17.15 11.48 -13.16
CA ALA A 580 17.26 11.57 -14.61
C ALA A 580 16.20 12.52 -15.19
N GLU A 581 16.32 12.87 -16.46
CA GLU A 581 15.24 13.52 -17.18
C GLU A 581 14.04 12.58 -17.29
N MET A 582 12.84 13.11 -17.00
CA MET A 582 11.62 12.33 -17.06
C MET A 582 11.40 11.71 -18.44
N SER A 583 10.93 10.47 -18.47
CA SER A 583 10.53 9.76 -19.70
C SER A 583 9.57 10.60 -20.55
N PRO A 584 9.70 10.64 -21.89
CA PRO A 584 8.71 11.28 -22.77
C PRO A 584 7.32 10.61 -22.67
N TYR A 585 7.25 9.40 -22.17
CA TYR A 585 5.97 8.70 -21.93
C TYR A 585 5.33 9.04 -20.58
N ALA A 586 6.06 9.72 -19.70
CA ALA A 586 5.51 10.17 -18.41
C ALA A 586 4.66 11.43 -18.62
N PRO A 587 3.47 11.51 -18.02
CA PRO A 587 2.63 12.69 -18.14
C PRO A 587 3.35 13.90 -17.54
N ARG A 588 3.25 15.06 -18.22
CA ARG A 588 3.74 16.34 -17.69
C ARG A 588 2.63 17.02 -16.92
N ILE A 589 2.90 17.38 -15.67
CA ILE A 589 1.91 18.05 -14.80
C ILE A 589 2.33 19.51 -14.60
N ILE A 590 1.40 20.43 -14.92
CA ILE A 590 1.51 21.84 -14.63
C ILE A 590 0.61 22.14 -13.45
N THR A 591 1.13 22.88 -12.46
CA THR A 591 0.35 23.33 -11.32
C THR A 591 0.04 24.81 -11.49
N THR A 592 -1.25 25.20 -11.31
CA THR A 592 -1.69 26.59 -11.23
C THR A 592 -2.69 26.74 -10.07
N THR A 593 -3.05 27.96 -9.73
CA THR A 593 -4.01 28.24 -8.66
C THR A 593 -5.18 29.08 -9.15
N VAL A 594 -6.37 28.73 -8.68
CA VAL A 594 -7.61 29.45 -8.97
C VAL A 594 -8.19 29.98 -7.64
N PRO A 595 -8.67 31.21 -7.54
CA PRO A 595 -9.39 31.67 -6.35
C PRO A 595 -10.52 30.72 -5.98
N VAL A 596 -10.65 30.39 -4.69
CA VAL A 596 -11.64 29.40 -4.21
C VAL A 596 -13.07 29.72 -4.62
N ASP A 597 -13.44 31.02 -4.67
CA ASP A 597 -14.74 31.49 -5.13
C ASP A 597 -14.96 31.29 -6.66
N LYS A 598 -13.91 31.08 -7.42
CA LYS A 598 -13.91 30.82 -8.88
C LYS A 598 -13.89 29.34 -9.27
N ILE A 599 -13.62 28.44 -8.33
CA ILE A 599 -13.61 26.99 -8.59
C ILE A 599 -14.92 26.54 -9.26
N GLY A 600 -16.07 27.03 -8.75
CA GLY A 600 -17.37 26.69 -9.30
C GLY A 600 -17.57 27.14 -10.75
N GLU A 601 -16.96 28.24 -11.19
CA GLU A 601 -17.01 28.74 -12.55
C GLU A 601 -16.14 27.88 -13.50
N VAL A 602 -14.95 27.48 -13.06
CA VAL A 602 -14.04 26.59 -13.81
C VAL A 602 -14.64 25.21 -13.98
N ILE A 603 -15.23 24.64 -12.91
CA ILE A 603 -15.92 23.35 -12.98
C ILE A 603 -17.18 23.44 -13.84
N GLY A 604 -17.94 24.51 -13.70
CA GLY A 604 -19.21 24.72 -14.38
C GLY A 604 -20.34 23.79 -13.89
N PRO A 605 -21.60 24.03 -14.32
CA PRO A 605 -22.74 23.23 -13.90
C PRO A 605 -22.58 21.75 -14.24
N LYS A 606 -22.56 20.88 -13.20
CA LYS A 606 -22.36 19.42 -13.31
C LYS A 606 -21.04 19.03 -14.01
N GLY A 607 -20.00 19.83 -13.86
CA GLY A 607 -18.71 19.59 -14.47
C GLY A 607 -18.62 19.87 -15.97
N LYS A 608 -19.59 20.56 -16.56
CA LYS A 608 -19.66 20.74 -18.01
C LYS A 608 -18.50 21.56 -18.57
N MET A 609 -18.07 22.61 -17.86
CA MET A 609 -16.98 23.47 -18.32
C MET A 609 -15.63 22.74 -18.28
N ILE A 610 -15.30 22.13 -17.16
CA ILE A 610 -14.04 21.39 -17.02
C ILE A 610 -13.93 20.22 -18.02
N ASN A 611 -15.04 19.50 -18.26
CA ASN A 611 -15.06 18.43 -19.25
C ASN A 611 -14.86 18.96 -20.67
N GLN A 612 -15.45 20.12 -20.99
CA GLN A 612 -15.26 20.77 -22.29
C GLN A 612 -13.80 21.19 -22.48
N ILE A 613 -13.15 21.76 -21.46
CA ILE A 613 -11.73 22.13 -21.52
C ILE A 613 -10.87 20.89 -21.76
N GLN A 614 -11.14 19.78 -21.07
CA GLN A 614 -10.44 18.51 -21.25
C GLN A 614 -10.63 17.93 -22.67
N GLU A 615 -11.86 17.99 -23.22
CA GLU A 615 -12.16 17.53 -24.58
C GLU A 615 -11.48 18.40 -25.65
N ASP A 616 -11.48 19.73 -25.46
CA ASP A 616 -10.94 20.67 -26.44
C ASP A 616 -9.41 20.70 -26.47
N THR A 617 -8.77 20.42 -25.33
CA THR A 617 -7.30 20.48 -25.21
C THR A 617 -6.64 19.09 -25.24
N GLY A 618 -7.36 18.03 -24.85
CA GLY A 618 -6.78 16.71 -24.62
C GLY A 618 -6.02 16.59 -23.29
N ALA A 619 -6.07 17.62 -22.43
CA ALA A 619 -5.46 17.60 -21.11
C ALA A 619 -6.40 16.98 -20.07
N GLU A 620 -5.86 16.36 -19.03
CA GLU A 620 -6.59 15.97 -17.83
C GLU A 620 -6.43 17.02 -16.74
N ILE A 621 -7.53 17.39 -16.06
CA ILE A 621 -7.54 18.45 -15.05
C ILE A 621 -8.10 17.91 -13.73
N ALA A 622 -7.41 18.22 -12.63
CA ALA A 622 -7.88 17.99 -11.27
C ALA A 622 -7.81 19.32 -10.48
N ILE A 623 -8.84 19.61 -9.69
CA ILE A 623 -8.93 20.83 -8.88
C ILE A 623 -9.14 20.40 -7.44
N GLU A 624 -8.31 20.92 -6.53
CA GLU A 624 -8.43 20.73 -5.09
C GLU A 624 -9.34 21.80 -4.47
N ASP A 625 -9.83 21.55 -3.28
CA ASP A 625 -10.75 22.46 -2.57
C ASP A 625 -10.09 23.80 -2.18
N ASP A 626 -8.76 23.84 -2.10
CA ASP A 626 -7.97 25.05 -1.81
C ASP A 626 -7.72 25.94 -3.04
N GLY A 627 -8.17 25.48 -4.22
CA GLY A 627 -7.99 26.17 -5.50
C GLY A 627 -6.74 25.76 -6.27
N THR A 628 -5.95 24.82 -5.81
CA THR A 628 -4.84 24.25 -6.56
C THR A 628 -5.35 23.42 -7.73
N VAL A 629 -4.83 23.67 -8.93
CA VAL A 629 -5.22 23.00 -10.16
C VAL A 629 -4.02 22.26 -10.74
N TYR A 630 -4.17 20.96 -10.91
CA TYR A 630 -3.20 20.10 -11.58
C TYR A 630 -3.68 19.79 -13.00
N ILE A 631 -2.87 20.10 -13.98
CA ILE A 631 -3.17 19.92 -15.40
C ILE A 631 -2.12 19.00 -15.99
N SER A 632 -2.52 17.88 -16.53
CA SER A 632 -1.66 16.84 -17.07
C SER A 632 -1.90 16.60 -18.55
N SER A 633 -0.83 16.38 -19.30
CA SER A 633 -0.91 15.92 -20.69
C SER A 633 0.33 15.16 -21.13
N GLU A 634 0.19 14.32 -22.13
CA GLU A 634 1.32 13.79 -22.90
C GLU A 634 1.93 14.93 -23.73
N GLY A 635 3.19 15.32 -23.50
CA GLY A 635 3.92 16.31 -24.30
C GLY A 635 3.81 17.79 -23.87
N GLY A 636 2.98 18.14 -22.87
CA GLY A 636 2.98 19.48 -22.23
C GLY A 636 2.17 20.57 -22.93
N GLU A 637 2.09 20.66 -24.26
CA GLU A 637 1.38 21.74 -24.99
C GLU A 637 -0.12 21.79 -24.69
N ALA A 638 -0.79 20.64 -24.53
CA ALA A 638 -2.19 20.55 -24.19
C ALA A 638 -2.45 21.07 -22.77
N ALA A 639 -1.53 20.84 -21.85
CA ALA A 639 -1.62 21.34 -20.47
C ALA A 639 -1.46 22.87 -20.42
N GLU A 640 -0.56 23.46 -21.21
CA GLU A 640 -0.40 24.92 -21.31
C GLU A 640 -1.67 25.57 -21.87
N LYS A 641 -2.25 25.01 -22.95
CA LYS A 641 -3.53 25.48 -23.50
C LYS A 641 -4.67 25.41 -22.49
N ALA A 642 -4.77 24.30 -21.75
CA ALA A 642 -5.77 24.15 -20.70
C ALA A 642 -5.58 25.17 -19.57
N LYS A 643 -4.33 25.42 -19.16
CA LYS A 643 -3.97 26.44 -18.17
C LYS A 643 -4.41 27.83 -18.63
N GLU A 644 -4.10 28.21 -19.86
CA GLU A 644 -4.51 29.49 -20.41
C GLU A 644 -6.03 29.69 -20.35
N ILE A 645 -6.82 28.66 -20.70
CA ILE A 645 -8.28 28.72 -20.64
C ILE A 645 -8.76 28.85 -19.17
N ILE A 646 -8.18 28.10 -18.25
CA ILE A 646 -8.51 28.16 -16.82
C ILE A 646 -8.18 29.54 -16.25
N ASP A 647 -7.00 30.06 -16.56
CA ASP A 647 -6.58 31.40 -16.12
C ASP A 647 -7.50 32.50 -16.65
N GLN A 648 -7.99 32.39 -17.89
CA GLN A 648 -8.98 33.30 -18.47
C GLN A 648 -10.33 33.23 -17.78
N ILE A 649 -10.78 32.06 -17.34
CA ILE A 649 -12.03 31.89 -16.58
C ILE A 649 -11.88 32.42 -15.15
N ALA A 650 -10.75 32.13 -14.50
CA ALA A 650 -10.48 32.51 -13.12
C ALA A 650 -10.23 34.02 -12.98
N ASN A 651 -9.52 34.59 -13.95
CA ASN A 651 -9.14 35.99 -13.99
C ASN A 651 -9.64 36.61 -15.35
N PRO A 652 -10.96 36.76 -15.54
CA PRO A 652 -11.46 37.23 -16.79
C PRO A 652 -10.92 38.64 -17.09
N HIS A 653 -10.27 38.81 -18.24
CA HIS A 653 -9.95 40.11 -18.73
C HIS A 653 -11.25 40.86 -18.98
N VAL A 654 -11.44 41.98 -18.28
CA VAL A 654 -12.61 42.85 -18.53
C VAL A 654 -12.33 43.60 -19.82
N PRO A 655 -13.05 43.33 -20.91
CA PRO A 655 -12.82 44.02 -22.17
C PRO A 655 -12.90 45.54 -22.03
N GLU A 656 -11.88 46.24 -22.51
CA GLU A 656 -11.87 47.73 -22.49
C GLU A 656 -12.43 48.31 -23.80
N ALA A 657 -12.98 49.53 -23.73
CA ALA A 657 -13.48 50.20 -24.90
C ALA A 657 -12.39 50.42 -25.95
N GLY A 658 -12.67 49.99 -27.18
CA GLY A 658 -11.73 50.02 -28.31
C GLY A 658 -11.03 48.72 -28.64
N GLU A 659 -11.14 47.68 -27.81
CA GLU A 659 -10.62 46.36 -28.11
C GLU A 659 -11.46 45.65 -29.17
N THR A 660 -10.78 44.92 -30.08
CA THR A 660 -11.43 44.19 -31.18
C THR A 660 -11.35 42.68 -30.91
N TYR A 661 -12.46 41.99 -31.10
CA TYR A 661 -12.60 40.57 -30.91
C TYR A 661 -13.24 39.87 -32.12
N ASN A 662 -12.78 38.68 -32.44
CA ASN A 662 -13.47 37.75 -33.33
C ASN A 662 -14.37 36.84 -32.47
N GLY A 663 -15.57 37.34 -32.13
CA GLY A 663 -16.45 36.68 -31.21
C GLY A 663 -17.45 35.74 -31.90
N LYS A 664 -17.91 34.73 -31.18
CA LYS A 664 -18.89 33.75 -31.64
C LYS A 664 -20.30 34.12 -31.15
N VAL A 665 -21.26 34.16 -32.04
CA VAL A 665 -22.67 34.40 -31.67
C VAL A 665 -23.18 33.21 -30.85
N VAL A 666 -23.52 33.46 -29.59
CA VAL A 666 -24.03 32.44 -28.66
C VAL A 666 -25.53 32.43 -28.53
N LYS A 667 -26.16 33.59 -28.82
CA LYS A 667 -27.62 33.73 -28.76
C LYS A 667 -28.10 34.93 -29.58
N THR A 668 -29.19 34.75 -30.33
CA THR A 668 -29.89 35.84 -31.01
C THR A 668 -31.17 36.25 -30.27
N THR A 669 -31.53 37.54 -30.37
CA THR A 669 -32.74 38.11 -29.76
C THR A 669 -33.33 39.18 -30.70
N SER A 670 -34.58 39.60 -30.51
CA SER A 670 -35.24 40.64 -31.32
C SER A 670 -34.54 42.01 -31.29
N PHE A 671 -33.59 42.25 -30.38
CA PHE A 671 -32.89 43.54 -30.22
C PHE A 671 -31.39 43.45 -30.48
N GLY A 672 -30.83 42.26 -30.73
CA GLY A 672 -29.42 42.08 -31.01
C GLY A 672 -28.94 40.66 -30.82
N ALA A 673 -27.64 40.44 -31.02
CA ALA A 673 -26.95 39.18 -30.82
C ALA A 673 -26.02 39.27 -29.60
N PHE A 674 -25.98 38.23 -28.78
CA PHE A 674 -24.96 38.03 -27.76
C PHE A 674 -23.78 37.35 -28.43
N VAL A 675 -22.65 37.99 -28.32
CA VAL A 675 -21.39 37.53 -28.91
C VAL A 675 -20.42 37.21 -27.79
N ASN A 676 -19.93 35.96 -27.74
CA ASN A 676 -18.93 35.56 -26.79
C ASN A 676 -17.56 36.09 -27.24
N LEU A 677 -16.91 36.89 -26.40
CA LEU A 677 -15.63 37.55 -26.65
C LEU A 677 -14.46 36.74 -26.16
N THR A 678 -14.60 36.26 -24.93
CA THR A 678 -13.64 35.37 -24.25
C THR A 678 -14.44 34.34 -23.45
N PRO A 679 -13.84 33.21 -23.05
CA PRO A 679 -14.53 32.21 -22.23
C PRO A 679 -15.20 32.83 -20.99
N GLY A 680 -16.53 32.74 -20.94
CA GLY A 680 -17.35 33.30 -19.84
C GLY A 680 -17.74 34.77 -19.98
N THR A 681 -17.34 35.50 -21.05
CA THR A 681 -17.62 36.92 -21.23
C THR A 681 -18.39 37.16 -22.53
N ASP A 682 -19.64 37.57 -22.42
CA ASP A 682 -20.53 37.87 -23.56
C ASP A 682 -20.80 39.38 -23.68
N GLY A 683 -20.73 39.90 -24.88
CA GLY A 683 -21.12 41.28 -25.19
C GLY A 683 -22.38 41.34 -26.06
N LEU A 684 -23.12 42.40 -25.96
CA LEU A 684 -24.33 42.64 -26.76
C LEU A 684 -24.00 43.45 -28.01
N LEU A 685 -24.12 42.82 -29.18
CA LEU A 685 -24.13 43.50 -30.46
C LEU A 685 -25.59 43.88 -30.83
N HIS A 686 -25.94 45.17 -30.66
CA HIS A 686 -27.31 45.65 -30.89
C HIS A 686 -27.70 45.56 -32.38
N ILE A 687 -28.99 45.36 -32.70
CA ILE A 687 -29.50 45.21 -34.06
C ILE A 687 -29.16 46.42 -34.96
N SER A 688 -29.01 47.64 -34.38
CA SER A 688 -28.52 48.80 -35.13
C SER A 688 -27.10 48.64 -35.68
N GLN A 689 -26.26 47.94 -34.98
CA GLN A 689 -24.90 47.62 -35.40
C GLN A 689 -24.87 46.45 -36.42
N ILE A 690 -25.71 45.45 -36.22
CA ILE A 690 -25.85 44.32 -37.14
C ILE A 690 -26.27 44.73 -38.53
N ARG A 691 -27.05 45.80 -38.67
CA ARG A 691 -27.43 46.42 -39.97
C ARG A 691 -26.20 46.81 -40.79
N ASN A 692 -25.12 47.18 -40.18
CA ASN A 692 -23.92 47.56 -40.91
C ASN A 692 -23.30 46.38 -41.67
N LEU A 693 -23.50 45.14 -41.23
CA LEU A 693 -23.15 43.93 -41.96
C LEU A 693 -24.03 43.68 -43.20
N ALA A 694 -25.25 44.23 -43.22
CA ALA A 694 -26.21 44.19 -44.33
C ALA A 694 -26.18 45.47 -45.17
N ASN A 695 -25.00 46.13 -45.28
CA ASN A 695 -24.85 47.38 -46.07
C ASN A 695 -25.85 48.54 -45.71
N GLY A 696 -26.32 48.54 -44.45
CA GLY A 696 -27.27 49.56 -43.96
C GLY A 696 -28.74 49.32 -44.26
N GLU A 697 -29.07 48.21 -44.91
CA GLU A 697 -30.48 47.86 -45.18
C GLU A 697 -31.21 47.53 -43.87
N ARG A 698 -32.54 47.80 -43.87
CA ARG A 698 -33.38 47.45 -42.72
C ARG A 698 -33.55 45.95 -42.62
N ILE A 699 -33.14 45.42 -41.53
CA ILE A 699 -33.31 43.98 -41.17
C ILE A 699 -34.50 43.82 -40.25
N ASP A 700 -35.37 42.85 -40.50
CA ASP A 700 -36.59 42.61 -39.67
C ASP A 700 -36.29 41.64 -38.53
N ALA A 701 -35.33 40.75 -38.69
CA ALA A 701 -34.87 39.86 -37.63
C ALA A 701 -33.32 39.75 -37.64
N VAL A 702 -32.72 39.54 -36.46
CA VAL A 702 -31.26 39.37 -36.30
C VAL A 702 -30.77 38.12 -37.03
N GLU A 703 -31.61 37.09 -37.06
CA GLU A 703 -31.35 35.80 -37.71
C GLU A 703 -31.19 35.86 -39.24
N ASP A 704 -31.66 36.97 -39.85
CA ASP A 704 -31.50 37.21 -41.28
C ASP A 704 -30.03 37.49 -41.67
N VAL A 705 -29.22 37.97 -40.68
CA VAL A 705 -27.81 38.39 -40.90
C VAL A 705 -26.84 37.55 -40.09
N LEU A 706 -27.15 37.23 -38.81
CA LEU A 706 -26.30 36.48 -37.89
C LEU A 706 -27.09 35.35 -37.24
N LYS A 707 -26.55 34.15 -37.27
CA LYS A 707 -27.10 32.96 -36.62
C LYS A 707 -26.26 32.53 -35.43
N GLU A 708 -26.86 31.80 -34.51
CA GLU A 708 -26.10 31.15 -33.42
C GLU A 708 -25.01 30.24 -34.02
N GLY A 709 -23.78 30.42 -33.55
CA GLY A 709 -22.58 29.73 -34.03
C GLY A 709 -21.73 30.50 -35.03
N ASP A 710 -22.26 31.61 -35.64
CA ASP A 710 -21.49 32.45 -36.57
C ASP A 710 -20.39 33.23 -35.84
N THR A 711 -19.27 33.46 -36.54
CA THR A 711 -18.16 34.28 -36.04
C THR A 711 -18.29 35.69 -36.60
N VAL A 712 -18.17 36.70 -35.77
CA VAL A 712 -18.30 38.13 -36.18
C VAL A 712 -17.18 38.93 -35.51
N GLU A 713 -16.50 39.78 -36.29
CA GLU A 713 -15.55 40.73 -35.77
C GLU A 713 -16.28 41.91 -35.12
N VAL A 714 -16.00 42.21 -33.86
CA VAL A 714 -16.65 43.28 -33.07
C VAL A 714 -15.65 44.08 -32.27
N VAL A 715 -15.99 45.35 -32.06
CA VAL A 715 -15.23 46.28 -31.21
C VAL A 715 -16.02 46.59 -29.96
N VAL A 716 -15.39 46.61 -28.80
CA VAL A 716 -16.02 47.01 -27.55
C VAL A 716 -16.28 48.51 -27.53
N GLN A 717 -17.53 48.93 -27.48
CA GLN A 717 -17.93 50.34 -27.35
C GLN A 717 -17.86 50.85 -25.92
N GLY A 718 -18.07 49.98 -24.94
CA GLY A 718 -17.99 50.34 -23.53
C GLY A 718 -18.60 49.26 -22.64
N VAL A 719 -18.29 49.36 -21.36
CA VAL A 719 -18.81 48.51 -20.29
C VAL A 719 -19.63 49.39 -19.34
N ASP A 720 -20.86 49.04 -19.05
CA ASP A 720 -21.70 49.79 -18.12
C ASP A 720 -21.34 49.49 -16.65
N ASP A 721 -21.85 50.33 -15.70
CA ASP A 721 -21.63 50.12 -14.25
C ASP A 721 -22.13 48.78 -13.70
N ARG A 722 -22.79 47.98 -14.52
CA ARG A 722 -23.30 46.62 -14.20
C ARG A 722 -22.53 45.52 -14.90
N GLY A 723 -21.41 45.88 -15.56
CA GLY A 723 -20.57 44.93 -16.27
C GLY A 723 -21.11 44.43 -17.61
N LYS A 724 -22.13 45.13 -18.20
CA LYS A 724 -22.63 44.77 -19.52
C LYS A 724 -21.77 45.41 -20.60
N ILE A 725 -21.32 44.62 -21.54
CA ILE A 725 -20.45 44.99 -22.63
C ILE A 725 -21.30 45.30 -23.85
N SER A 726 -21.15 46.52 -24.39
CA SER A 726 -21.75 46.94 -25.64
C SER A 726 -20.76 46.84 -26.78
N LEU A 727 -21.19 46.23 -27.90
CA LEU A 727 -20.33 45.93 -29.05
C LEU A 727 -20.77 46.76 -30.29
N ALA A 728 -19.80 47.04 -31.13
CA ALA A 728 -19.98 47.64 -32.45
C ALA A 728 -19.28 46.80 -33.54
N ILE A 729 -19.68 47.05 -34.79
CA ILE A 729 -18.95 46.54 -35.94
C ILE A 729 -17.73 47.46 -36.21
N PRO A 730 -16.56 46.93 -36.55
CA PRO A 730 -15.38 47.75 -36.86
C PRO A 730 -15.66 48.83 -37.92
N GLY A 731 -15.28 50.07 -37.63
CA GLY A 731 -15.55 51.22 -38.47
C GLY A 731 -16.90 51.90 -38.24
N PHE A 732 -17.71 51.42 -37.29
CA PHE A 732 -19.00 52.00 -36.92
C PHE A 732 -19.15 52.24 -35.42
N GLU A 733 -18.03 52.40 -34.73
CA GLU A 733 -17.93 52.52 -33.26
C GLU A 733 -18.67 53.78 -32.73
N ASP A 734 -18.73 54.86 -33.53
CA ASP A 734 -19.36 56.13 -33.14
C ASP A 734 -20.88 56.16 -33.32
N GLN A 735 -21.48 55.07 -33.84
CA GLN A 735 -22.94 54.96 -33.93
C GLN A 735 -23.53 54.62 -32.57
N GLU A 736 -24.10 55.66 -31.87
CA GLU A 736 -24.88 55.42 -30.65
C GLU A 736 -26.04 54.45 -30.92
N SER A 737 -26.17 53.40 -30.14
CA SER A 737 -27.35 52.53 -30.16
C SER A 737 -28.57 53.37 -29.76
N SER A 738 -29.40 53.69 -30.73
CA SER A 738 -30.65 54.45 -30.50
C SER A 738 -31.69 53.60 -29.73
N ALA A 739 -31.53 53.53 -28.42
CA ALA A 739 -32.58 53.12 -27.52
C ALA A 739 -33.42 54.37 -27.14
N PRO A 740 -34.75 54.38 -27.24
CA PRO A 740 -35.53 55.56 -26.91
C PRO A 740 -35.47 55.82 -25.40
N ARG A 741 -34.81 56.94 -25.04
CA ARG A 741 -34.91 57.51 -23.70
C ARG A 741 -36.41 57.85 -23.48
N ARG A 742 -37.07 57.14 -22.58
CA ARG A 742 -38.39 57.57 -22.05
C ARG A 742 -38.07 58.74 -21.10
N ASP A 743 -38.32 59.93 -21.70
CA ASP A 743 -38.42 61.20 -21.03
C ASP A 743 -39.58 61.14 -20.01
N ARG A 744 -39.25 61.23 -18.72
CA ARG A 744 -40.25 61.52 -17.68
C ARG A 744 -40.31 63.00 -17.47
N GLY A 745 -41.19 63.63 -18.30
CA GLY A 745 -41.59 65.01 -18.09
C GLY A 745 -42.40 65.16 -16.79
N ASP A 746 -42.02 66.17 -16.06
CA ASP A 746 -42.76 66.82 -14.97
C ASP A 746 -44.23 66.97 -15.26
N ARG A 747 -45.11 66.65 -14.32
CA ARG A 747 -46.36 67.25 -14.05
C ARG A 747 -46.61 67.30 -12.56
N ASP A 748 -46.40 68.49 -12.03
CA ASP A 748 -47.08 69.05 -10.88
C ASP A 748 -48.57 68.83 -10.97
N ASP A 749 -49.36 68.54 -9.96
CA ASP A 749 -50.25 69.34 -9.18
C ASP A 749 -51.23 68.51 -8.30
N ARG A 750 -51.19 68.87 -7.03
CA ARG A 750 -52.28 69.19 -6.10
C ARG A 750 -53.22 68.13 -5.51
N ARG A 751 -53.25 68.27 -4.20
CA ARG A 751 -54.27 67.93 -3.22
C ARG A 751 -54.40 66.53 -2.71
N GLY A 752 -54.38 66.30 -1.46
CA GLY A 752 -54.65 67.02 -0.21
C GLY A 752 -55.01 65.98 0.88
N GLY A 753 -54.52 66.20 2.00
CA GLY A 753 -55.36 65.96 3.16
C GLY A 753 -55.00 64.87 4.19
N ARG A 754 -54.44 65.33 5.28
CA ARG A 754 -54.65 64.89 6.68
C ARG A 754 -54.36 63.37 6.98
N GLY A 755 -53.60 63.04 8.00
CA GLY A 755 -53.18 63.72 9.20
C GLY A 755 -52.46 62.73 10.16
N ARG A 756 -51.64 63.34 10.95
CA ARG A 756 -51.27 63.06 12.35
C ARG A 756 -50.78 61.68 12.71
N ARG A 757 -49.79 61.72 13.24
CA ARG A 757 -49.03 61.99 14.50
C ARG A 757 -48.19 60.80 14.96
N ASP A 758 -47.04 61.14 15.20
CA ASP A 758 -46.26 61.16 16.46
C ASP A 758 -45.82 59.76 16.86
N ASP A 759 -44.71 59.54 17.36
CA ASP A 759 -43.61 60.31 17.97
C ASP A 759 -42.45 59.36 18.34
N ARG A 760 -41.32 59.91 18.20
CA ARG A 760 -40.16 59.80 19.15
C ARG A 760 -39.51 58.49 19.55
N ARG A 761 -38.26 58.49 19.18
CA ARG A 761 -37.08 58.42 20.07
C ARG A 761 -36.55 57.08 20.49
N ARG A 762 -35.28 57.03 20.14
CA ARG A 762 -34.12 56.74 20.94
C ARG A 762 -33.91 55.29 21.39
N SER A 763 -32.77 54.89 20.96
CA SER A 763 -31.49 54.64 21.63
C SER A 763 -31.31 53.27 22.28
N ASP A 764 -30.17 52.81 21.94
CA ASP A 764 -29.17 52.14 22.76
C ASP A 764 -29.37 50.69 23.22
N ASP A 765 -28.40 50.02 22.79
CA ASP A 765 -27.51 49.15 23.60
C ASP A 765 -27.94 47.73 24.03
N ARG A 766 -27.07 46.84 23.67
CA ARG A 766 -26.51 45.73 24.41
C ARG A 766 -27.25 44.42 24.56
N ASP A 767 -26.46 43.45 24.17
CA ASP A 767 -26.10 42.21 24.86
C ASP A 767 -27.09 41.03 24.85
N ASP A 768 -26.45 39.98 24.29
CA ASP A 768 -26.37 38.65 24.85
C ASP A 768 -27.56 37.68 24.94
N ARG A 769 -27.23 36.51 24.42
CA ARG A 769 -27.55 35.14 24.90
C ARG A 769 -28.74 34.41 24.27
N ASP A 770 -28.23 33.35 23.64
CA ASP A 770 -28.65 31.96 23.84
C ASP A 770 -30.08 31.47 23.81
N TYR A 771 -30.19 30.35 23.18
CA TYR A 771 -31.07 29.19 23.39
C TYR A 771 -32.14 28.86 22.32
N ASP A 772 -31.81 27.73 21.69
CA ASP A 772 -32.64 26.54 21.48
C ASP A 772 -34.12 26.68 21.07
N ASP A 773 -34.48 25.98 20.08
CA ASP A 773 -35.35 24.82 20.05
C ASP A 773 -36.25 24.72 18.81
N ARG A 774 -36.26 23.56 18.24
CA ARG A 774 -37.29 22.99 17.34
C ARG A 774 -38.66 22.95 18.08
N PRO A 775 -39.80 22.55 17.50
CA PRO A 775 -40.08 21.79 16.27
C PRO A 775 -41.49 21.95 15.61
N ARG A 776 -41.67 21.06 14.62
CA ARG A 776 -42.94 20.42 14.22
C ARG A 776 -43.89 21.02 13.17
N ARG A 777 -43.96 20.22 12.08
CA ARG A 777 -45.12 19.61 11.40
C ARG A 777 -46.38 20.49 11.14
N ARG A 778 -46.82 20.50 9.89
CA ARG A 778 -48.11 19.92 9.47
C ARG A 778 -48.34 19.92 7.95
N ARG A 779 -48.93 18.82 7.53
CA ARG A 779 -49.54 18.39 6.26
C ARG A 779 -50.58 19.33 5.71
N SER A 780 -50.81 19.26 4.37
CA SER A 780 -52.09 18.98 3.68
C SER A 780 -51.87 18.98 2.15
N ASP A 781 -52.00 17.85 1.53
CA ASP A 781 -53.06 17.27 0.69
C ASP A 781 -53.64 18.22 -0.37
N ARG A 782 -53.58 17.77 -1.63
CA ARG A 782 -54.61 17.49 -2.62
C ARG A 782 -54.02 17.47 -4.04
N ASP A 783 -54.14 16.28 -4.64
CA ASP A 783 -54.99 15.74 -5.73
C ASP A 783 -54.94 16.55 -7.05
N ASP A 784 -54.57 15.87 -8.14
CA ASP A 784 -55.41 15.35 -9.21
C ASP A 784 -54.61 14.79 -10.40
N ASP A 785 -54.86 13.51 -10.63
CA ASP A 785 -55.30 12.75 -11.79
C ASP A 785 -54.83 13.08 -13.21
N ARG A 786 -54.34 12.04 -13.93
CA ARG A 786 -54.89 11.31 -15.09
C ARG A 786 -53.82 10.54 -15.88
N ASP A 787 -53.96 9.22 -15.83
CA ASP A 787 -54.42 8.25 -16.82
C ASP A 787 -53.71 8.19 -18.19
N TYR A 788 -53.29 6.97 -18.51
CA TYR A 788 -53.62 6.00 -19.56
C TYR A 788 -52.52 4.93 -19.65
N ASP A 789 -52.81 3.70 -19.24
CA ASP A 789 -53.15 2.46 -19.96
C ASP A 789 -52.19 2.06 -21.11
N ASP A 790 -51.61 0.81 -21.02
CA ASP A 790 -52.17 -0.43 -21.55
C ASP A 790 -51.30 -1.67 -21.32
N ARG A 791 -52.05 -2.76 -21.02
CA ARG A 791 -51.54 -4.16 -20.79
C ARG A 791 -51.57 -4.93 -22.11
N PRO A 792 -51.08 -6.23 -22.21
CA PRO A 792 -51.81 -7.31 -21.57
C PRO A 792 -50.96 -8.54 -21.05
N ARG A 793 -51.68 -9.27 -20.23
CA ARG A 793 -51.45 -10.54 -19.53
C ARG A 793 -51.44 -11.77 -20.45
N ARG A 794 -50.85 -12.90 -19.97
CA ARG A 794 -51.43 -14.29 -19.94
C ARG A 794 -50.59 -15.09 -18.95
N ARG A 795 -51.11 -15.58 -17.85
CA ARG A 795 -52.02 -16.64 -17.37
C ARG A 795 -51.56 -18.08 -17.76
N ARG A 796 -51.27 -18.85 -16.70
CA ARG A 796 -51.85 -20.05 -16.07
C ARG A 796 -50.98 -21.30 -16.35
N SER A 797 -50.79 -22.28 -15.46
CA SER A 797 -51.73 -22.95 -14.54
C SER A 797 -50.98 -23.85 -13.54
N ASP A 798 -51.64 -24.05 -12.45
CA ASP A 798 -51.46 -24.98 -11.32
C ASP A 798 -51.21 -26.44 -11.68
N ARG A 799 -50.51 -27.17 -10.82
CA ARG A 799 -51.01 -28.31 -10.04
C ARG A 799 -49.96 -29.22 -9.43
N ASP A 800 -50.10 -29.39 -8.13
CA ASP A 800 -50.16 -30.61 -7.28
C ASP A 800 -48.92 -31.43 -6.96
N ASP A 801 -48.67 -31.38 -5.65
CA ASP A 801 -48.25 -32.39 -4.67
C ASP A 801 -47.83 -33.77 -5.14
N ARG A 802 -46.67 -34.25 -4.61
CA ARG A 802 -46.56 -35.44 -3.75
C ARG A 802 -45.12 -35.72 -3.35
N ASP A 803 -44.97 -35.99 -2.04
CA ASP A 803 -43.85 -36.63 -1.36
C ASP A 803 -43.20 -37.77 -2.14
N TYR A 804 -41.86 -37.87 -1.97
CA TYR A 804 -41.16 -39.10 -1.58
C TYR A 804 -39.69 -38.81 -1.25
N ASP A 805 -39.30 -39.24 -0.06
CA ASP A 805 -37.94 -39.48 0.42
C ASP A 805 -37.08 -40.27 -0.57
N ARG A 806 -35.80 -39.89 -0.72
CA ARG A 806 -34.65 -40.77 -0.66
C ARG A 806 -33.32 -40.03 -0.89
N ASP A 807 -32.41 -40.28 0.07
CA ASP A 807 -30.97 -40.22 0.01
C ASP A 807 -30.34 -40.11 -1.37
N ASP A 808 -29.48 -39.13 -1.58
CA ASP A 808 -28.14 -39.41 -2.13
C ASP A 808 -27.15 -38.26 -1.88
N ARG A 809 -26.06 -38.69 -1.31
CA ARG A 809 -24.83 -37.92 -1.09
C ARG A 809 -24.25 -37.41 -2.41
N ARG A 810 -23.94 -36.12 -2.50
CA ARG A 810 -22.80 -35.63 -3.26
C ARG A 810 -22.39 -34.25 -2.81
N SER A 811 -21.29 -34.22 -2.08
CA SER A 811 -20.15 -33.30 -2.08
C SER A 811 -20.36 -31.89 -2.63
N SER A 812 -20.58 -30.96 -1.73
CA SER A 812 -20.18 -29.57 -1.92
C SER A 812 -18.66 -29.46 -1.75
N ARG A 813 -17.94 -29.22 -2.84
CA ARG A 813 -16.59 -28.69 -2.82
C ARG A 813 -16.68 -27.25 -2.31
N SER A 814 -16.33 -27.04 -1.05
CA SER A 814 -15.95 -25.74 -0.56
C SER A 814 -14.53 -25.48 -1.00
N ASP A 815 -14.33 -24.41 -1.74
CA ASP A 815 -13.04 -23.79 -1.99
C ASP A 815 -12.41 -23.46 -0.64
N ARG A 816 -11.36 -24.19 -0.31
CA ARG A 816 -10.40 -23.84 0.72
C ARG A 816 -9.12 -23.57 -0.02
N ASP A 817 -8.86 -22.34 -0.26
CA ASP A 817 -7.59 -21.88 -0.82
C ASP A 817 -6.93 -20.90 0.11
N ASP A 818 -5.65 -20.99 0.05
CA ASP A 818 -4.61 -20.09 0.50
C ASP A 818 -4.17 -20.27 1.95
N ARG A 819 -3.30 -21.25 2.11
CA ARG A 819 -2.34 -21.28 3.22
C ARG A 819 -0.95 -21.10 2.63
N ASP A 820 -0.35 -19.98 2.98
CA ASP A 820 1.05 -19.71 2.72
C ASP A 820 1.91 -20.75 3.41
N TYR A 821 2.67 -21.49 2.62
CA TYR A 821 3.81 -22.24 3.08
C TYR A 821 4.98 -21.97 2.15
N ASP A 822 5.97 -21.36 2.74
CA ASP A 822 7.29 -21.16 2.17
C ASP A 822 8.10 -22.45 2.18
N ASP A 823 8.81 -22.64 1.08
CA ASP A 823 9.95 -23.50 0.86
C ASP A 823 9.86 -24.97 1.27
N ARG A 824 9.38 -25.81 0.31
CA ARG A 824 9.93 -27.20 0.22
C ARG A 824 9.79 -27.75 -1.19
N PRO A 825 10.78 -28.50 -1.68
CA PRO A 825 10.78 -29.07 -3.03
C PRO A 825 9.74 -30.16 -3.17
N ARG A 826 8.88 -30.04 -4.17
CA ARG A 826 7.95 -31.09 -4.57
C ARG A 826 8.72 -32.17 -5.36
N ARG A 827 8.62 -33.39 -4.87
CA ARG A 827 9.10 -34.60 -5.52
C ARG A 827 8.54 -34.73 -6.94
N ARG A 828 9.45 -34.94 -7.89
CA ARG A 828 9.12 -35.49 -9.21
C ARG A 828 8.70 -36.95 -9.04
N ARG A 829 7.48 -37.29 -9.45
CA ARG A 829 7.13 -38.66 -9.79
C ARG A 829 7.64 -38.94 -11.20
N SER A 830 8.56 -39.88 -11.30
CA SER A 830 8.88 -40.58 -12.52
C SER A 830 7.82 -41.65 -12.70
N ASP A 831 7.08 -41.61 -13.79
CA ASP A 831 6.43 -42.80 -14.31
C ASP A 831 6.86 -42.99 -15.79
N ARG A 832 7.59 -44.05 -15.97
CA ARG A 832 7.75 -44.77 -17.22
C ARG A 832 6.37 -45.32 -17.63
N ASP A 833 6.02 -45.25 -18.90
CA ASP A 833 5.94 -46.41 -19.78
C ASP A 833 5.57 -45.97 -21.18
N ASP A 834 6.44 -46.37 -22.09
CA ASP A 834 6.28 -46.42 -23.54
C ASP A 834 5.09 -47.24 -23.93
N ARG A 835 4.38 -46.80 -24.97
CA ARG A 835 3.97 -47.62 -26.12
C ARG A 835 3.38 -46.79 -27.24
N ASP A 836 4.10 -46.88 -28.38
CA ASP A 836 3.67 -46.58 -29.73
C ASP A 836 2.27 -47.03 -30.08
N TYR A 837 1.57 -46.29 -30.93
CA TYR A 837 0.90 -46.74 -32.11
C TYR A 837 0.54 -45.59 -33.04
N ASP A 838 1.15 -45.66 -34.23
CA ASP A 838 0.78 -45.02 -35.49
C ASP A 838 -0.68 -45.25 -35.89
N ARG A 839 -1.31 -44.26 -36.55
CA ARG A 839 -1.93 -44.34 -37.91
C ARG A 839 -2.90 -43.20 -38.23
N ASP A 840 -2.48 -42.46 -39.22
CA ASP A 840 -3.15 -42.12 -40.48
C ASP A 840 -4.62 -41.62 -40.52
N ASP A 841 -4.67 -40.44 -41.09
CA ASP A 841 -5.38 -40.01 -42.29
C ASP A 841 -6.91 -39.83 -42.35
N ARG A 842 -7.23 -38.71 -43.00
CA ARG A 842 -8.31 -38.38 -43.93
C ARG A 842 -9.43 -37.41 -43.48
N ARG A 843 -9.27 -36.23 -44.08
CA ARG A 843 -10.24 -35.44 -44.88
C ARG A 843 -11.75 -35.61 -44.61
N SER A 844 -12.43 -34.48 -44.36
CA SER A 844 -13.36 -33.98 -45.41
C SER A 844 -14.05 -32.67 -45.03
N ASP A 845 -14.05 -31.79 -46.00
CA ASP A 845 -14.91 -30.65 -46.28
C ASP A 845 -16.39 -30.75 -45.90
N ARG A 846 -16.99 -29.59 -45.52
CA ARG A 846 -18.17 -28.95 -46.15
C ARG A 846 -18.63 -27.73 -45.37
N ARG A 847 -18.36 -26.57 -45.90
CA ARG A 847 -19.22 -25.54 -46.55
C ARG A 847 -20.57 -25.19 -45.86
N ARG A 848 -20.72 -23.87 -45.72
CA ARG A 848 -21.86 -22.94 -45.85
C ARG A 848 -22.15 -22.22 -44.56
N GLY A 849 -22.29 -20.95 -44.52
CA GLY A 849 -22.41 -19.82 -45.48
C GLY A 849 -22.88 -18.58 -44.75
N SER A 850 -22.28 -17.48 -45.06
CA SER A 850 -22.74 -16.11 -45.16
C SER A 850 -23.65 -15.51 -44.08
N ARG A 851 -23.23 -14.39 -43.47
CA ARG A 851 -23.74 -13.06 -43.77
C ARG A 851 -22.87 -11.98 -43.16
N ARG A 852 -22.59 -11.01 -44.02
CA ARG A 852 -21.94 -9.72 -43.78
C ARG A 852 -22.73 -8.89 -42.78
N ASP A 853 -22.00 -8.07 -42.02
CA ASP A 853 -22.28 -6.62 -41.99
C ASP A 853 -20.97 -5.85 -41.75
N ASP A 854 -20.67 -5.02 -42.70
CA ASP A 854 -19.60 -4.03 -42.75
C ASP A 854 -19.91 -2.89 -41.79
N ARG A 855 -18.88 -2.40 -41.06
CA ARG A 855 -18.57 -0.99 -40.95
C ARG A 855 -17.24 -0.79 -40.23
N ASN A 856 -16.22 -0.52 -41.02
CA ASN A 856 -14.95 0.01 -40.55
C ASN A 856 -14.88 1.49 -41.02
N PRO A 857 -14.57 2.45 -40.17
CA PRO A 857 -14.10 3.76 -40.64
C PRO A 857 -12.58 3.82 -40.55
N ARG A 858 -12.01 3.99 -41.67
CA ARG A 858 -10.77 4.61 -42.16
C ARG A 858 -9.86 5.21 -41.10
N TYR A 859 -8.66 4.67 -40.96
CA TYR A 859 -7.48 5.37 -40.48
C TYR A 859 -6.96 6.31 -41.56
N ALA A 860 -6.94 7.60 -41.26
CA ALA A 860 -6.13 8.58 -41.97
C ALA A 860 -4.67 8.41 -41.55
N ALA A 861 -3.77 8.44 -42.49
CA ALA A 861 -2.35 8.35 -42.29
C ALA A 861 -1.87 9.62 -41.53
N ASP A 862 -1.25 9.44 -40.40
CA ASP A 862 -0.60 10.49 -39.63
C ASP A 862 0.80 10.74 -40.21
N GLU A 863 1.05 11.99 -40.58
CA GLU A 863 2.35 12.47 -41.08
C GLU A 863 3.43 12.58 -40.00
N ASN A 864 3.16 12.16 -38.74
CA ASN A 864 4.08 12.22 -37.63
C ASN A 864 4.96 10.96 -37.40
N TYR A 865 4.97 10.04 -38.38
CA TYR A 865 5.73 8.77 -38.20
C TYR A 865 7.25 8.95 -38.26
N ASP A 866 7.72 10.01 -38.91
CA ASP A 866 9.16 10.25 -39.08
C ASP A 866 9.80 10.95 -37.87
N GLU A 867 9.06 11.77 -37.13
CA GLU A 867 9.52 12.38 -35.87
C GLU A 867 9.69 11.36 -34.74
N TYR A 868 8.80 10.37 -34.69
CA TYR A 868 8.90 9.23 -33.75
C TYR A 868 10.09 8.32 -34.03
N ARG A 869 10.62 8.32 -35.23
CA ARG A 869 11.78 7.51 -35.61
C ARG A 869 13.10 8.19 -35.18
N ALA A 870 13.18 9.50 -35.23
CA ALA A 870 14.35 10.28 -34.79
C ALA A 870 14.56 10.16 -33.27
N ASP A 871 13.49 10.27 -32.48
CA ASP A 871 13.53 10.11 -31.01
C ASP A 871 13.94 8.69 -30.56
N ARG A 872 13.62 7.68 -31.38
CA ARG A 872 14.01 6.29 -31.11
C ARG A 872 15.49 6.03 -31.38
N GLU A 873 16.08 6.72 -32.37
CA GLU A 873 17.50 6.60 -32.71
C GLU A 873 18.36 7.34 -31.66
N GLU A 874 17.92 8.49 -31.16
CA GLU A 874 18.61 9.25 -30.11
C GLU A 874 18.66 8.54 -28.74
N ARG A 875 17.62 7.74 -28.40
CA ARG A 875 17.63 6.90 -27.19
C ARG A 875 18.44 5.61 -27.34
N SER A 876 18.58 5.07 -28.54
CA SER A 876 19.42 3.88 -28.78
C SER A 876 20.91 4.19 -28.63
N GLU A 877 21.29 5.48 -28.66
CA GLU A 877 22.67 5.94 -28.53
C GLU A 877 23.04 6.37 -27.11
N ARG A 878 22.09 6.47 -26.15
CA ARG A 878 22.45 6.69 -24.75
C ARG A 878 23.12 5.43 -24.20
N PRO A 879 24.37 5.49 -23.71
CA PRO A 879 25.03 4.33 -23.14
C PRO A 879 24.27 3.90 -21.89
N ARG A 880 23.83 2.63 -21.86
CA ARG A 880 23.28 2.02 -20.65
C ARG A 880 24.34 2.11 -19.57
N ARG A 881 24.09 2.87 -18.50
CA ARG A 881 24.99 2.97 -17.37
C ARG A 881 24.88 1.67 -16.58
N ARG A 882 25.93 0.85 -16.62
CA ARG A 882 26.05 -0.39 -15.86
C ARG A 882 27.31 -0.30 -15.03
N VAL A 883 27.17 -0.55 -13.73
CA VAL A 883 28.28 -0.66 -12.78
C VAL A 883 28.31 -2.07 -12.24
N ARG A 884 29.49 -2.67 -12.17
CA ARG A 884 29.73 -3.96 -11.55
C ARG A 884 30.95 -3.84 -10.67
N ARG A 885 30.82 -4.24 -9.39
CA ARG A 885 31.94 -4.42 -8.46
C ARG A 885 31.98 -5.86 -8.02
N ASP A 886 33.11 -6.50 -8.28
CA ASP A 886 33.47 -7.79 -7.72
C ASP A 886 34.31 -7.51 -6.47
N PHE A 887 33.89 -8.01 -5.33
CA PHE A 887 34.69 -7.92 -4.10
C PHE A 887 35.71 -9.06 -4.11
N ASP A 888 36.99 -8.68 -4.12
CA ASP A 888 38.08 -9.64 -3.96
C ASP A 888 38.26 -9.93 -2.45
N PRO A 889 38.09 -11.18 -1.99
CA PRO A 889 38.21 -11.51 -0.57
C PRO A 889 39.66 -11.41 -0.04
N PHE A 890 40.62 -11.00 -0.88
CA PHE A 890 42.07 -10.92 -0.51
C PHE A 890 42.64 -9.49 -0.61
N GLU A 891 41.85 -8.44 -0.89
CA GLU A 891 42.34 -7.06 -0.71
C GLU A 891 41.96 -6.57 0.70
N ASP A 892 43.04 -6.24 1.48
CA ASP A 892 43.02 -5.72 2.86
C ASP A 892 42.24 -4.40 3.04
#